data_947cb57429d83b33c5096eaeb4061719
#
_entry.id   947cb57429d83b33c5096eaeb4061719
#
_cell.length_a   1.000
_cell.length_b   1.000
_cell.length_c   1.000
_cell.angle_alpha   90.00
_cell.angle_beta   90.00
_cell.angle_gamma   90.00
#
_symmetry.space_group_name_H-M   'P 1'
#
loop_
_entity.id
_entity.type
_entity.pdbx_description
1 polymer ?
#
loop_
_entity_poly.entity_id
_entity_poly.type
_entity_poly.pdbx_seq_one_letter_code
_entity_poly.pdbx_strand_id
1 'polypeptide(L)'
;MKNMKERLFSFFKMNRLIPVILCLFFATSIYAQNREVKGIVTGDDNEPMAGATIKIKNSQGGAIADIDGKFTMRVKTGDILEISFLGMKKQEIKVDSNDFYSIKLFPEANEFDEVTVVAFAKQKKESVISAISTVNPQELKVPSSNLTTALAGRMSGLIAFQTTGEPGKDNAQFFVRGATTFGYKKDPLILIDNIELSTDDLARLNVDDIAQFSIMKDATATALYGARGANGVILVTTKQGVAGKPKVSVRVEQSVSTPRKKVELTDPITFMRLNNEAVNSRRDPNNPAASANYTVYSQEKIENTIAGTNPYCYPAVNWYDELFNDYALSTRVNANLSGGGSAVRYYVAASYTKDGGVIKNDKLNNYNSNINWQRYSVRSNINMDLSKTTEFSIRVNGNFDDYTGPLDSGEGLYKKVMKTSPVMYPKSYPATGEYVNATHVLFGNADKGAYINPYADMVRGYKESNNLLVAAQAELKQKFDFVTKGLDARILVSTTRSSYSDLTRAINPYYYQADYDKETNSYTLTNIVEGEEYLSYNQGSRNINTTNYVEAAISYNRTFGVHATSGMLVYTRREEKRSSEDTLQKSLPRRNQGLAGRFTYAYDSRYFAEFNFGYNGSERFAAHERYGFFPSFGLGYIISNESFWEPLLNTMDKLKFKMTYGLVGNDAIGSSDDRFYYLSEVNPNDGGRSQYFGTNYGNQMNGVSISRYPNTNITWEKSKKGNFGIELGMFNSALEVQADFFYERRTQIYQNRAYIPSTMGLSAGVSANIGEASSRGVDLSVNYSYIANKDFWIKGMGNFTLAKGRYEVYEEPDYASYGQGYRSRIGQPINFNYGYIAERLFIDENDVANSPSQTSFNGGAMPGDIKYKDLNND
;
A
#
# COMPACT_ATOMS: atom_id res chain seq x y z
N MET A 1 -42.75 -84.83 66.36
CA MET A 1 -41.33 -84.59 66.08
C MET A 1 -40.85 -85.13 64.67
N LYS A 2 -41.73 -85.76 63.86
CA LYS A 2 -41.31 -86.31 62.53
C LYS A 2 -41.44 -85.30 61.37
N ASN A 3 -42.36 -84.34 61.52
CA ASN A 3 -42.63 -83.35 60.43
C ASN A 3 -41.71 -82.13 60.43
N MET A 4 -40.83 -81.94 61.35
CA MET A 4 -39.93 -80.80 61.39
C MET A 4 -38.53 -81.09 60.73
N LYS A 5 -38.20 -82.43 60.68
CA LYS A 5 -36.93 -82.84 59.99
C LYS A 5 -37.05 -82.88 58.47
N GLU A 6 -38.20 -83.13 57.90
CA GLU A 6 -38.39 -83.17 56.45
C GLU A 6 -38.51 -81.77 55.88
N ARG A 7 -39.03 -80.78 56.56
CA ARG A 7 -39.00 -79.36 56.11
C ARG A 7 -37.59 -78.68 56.18
N LEU A 8 -36.76 -79.13 57.10
CA LEU A 8 -35.38 -78.63 57.17
C LEU A 8 -34.48 -79.25 56.08
N PHE A 9 -34.73 -80.46 55.63
CA PHE A 9 -34.03 -81.14 54.55
C PHE A 9 -34.37 -80.60 53.18
N SER A 10 -35.61 -80.14 53.01
CA SER A 10 -36.05 -79.48 51.78
C SER A 10 -35.47 -78.02 51.57
N PHE A 11 -35.32 -77.31 52.73
CA PHE A 11 -34.76 -75.99 52.76
C PHE A 11 -33.19 -75.97 52.51
N PHE A 12 -32.50 -76.98 52.91
CA PHE A 12 -31.10 -77.19 52.68
C PHE A 12 -30.76 -77.60 51.22
N LYS A 13 -31.68 -78.29 50.52
CA LYS A 13 -31.47 -78.64 49.10
C LYS A 13 -31.73 -77.45 48.14
N MET A 14 -32.63 -76.52 48.48
CA MET A 14 -32.95 -75.37 47.72
C MET A 14 -31.87 -74.28 47.82
N ASN A 15 -31.18 -74.17 48.97
CA ASN A 15 -30.09 -73.22 49.19
C ASN A 15 -28.77 -73.63 48.54
N ARG A 16 -28.65 -74.88 48.01
CA ARG A 16 -27.42 -75.24 47.23
C ARG A 16 -27.54 -74.97 45.73
N LEU A 17 -28.73 -74.70 45.22
CA LEU A 17 -28.94 -74.32 43.84
C LEU A 17 -28.77 -72.81 43.59
N ILE A 18 -29.04 -71.95 44.57
CA ILE A 18 -28.93 -70.53 44.50
C ILE A 18 -27.45 -70.05 44.26
N PRO A 19 -26.42 -70.55 44.99
CA PRO A 19 -25.02 -70.12 44.67
C PRO A 19 -24.49 -70.65 43.36
N VAL A 20 -25.00 -71.80 42.85
CA VAL A 20 -24.62 -72.36 41.56
C VAL A 20 -25.25 -71.55 40.41
N ILE A 21 -26.49 -71.07 40.54
CA ILE A 21 -27.13 -70.17 39.59
C ILE A 21 -26.52 -68.79 39.63
N LEU A 22 -26.12 -68.28 40.81
CA LEU A 22 -25.42 -67.02 40.95
C LEU A 22 -23.98 -67.06 40.34
N CYS A 23 -23.30 -68.21 40.49
CA CYS A 23 -22.00 -68.47 39.89
C CYS A 23 -22.11 -68.64 38.37
N LEU A 24 -23.21 -69.18 37.80
CA LEU A 24 -23.45 -69.27 36.41
C LEU A 24 -23.83 -67.91 35.80
N PHE A 25 -24.56 -67.02 36.56
CA PHE A 25 -24.80 -65.67 36.13
C PHE A 25 -23.57 -64.76 36.20
N PHE A 26 -22.63 -65.02 37.13
CA PHE A 26 -21.36 -64.29 37.14
C PHE A 26 -20.35 -64.85 36.14
N ALA A 27 -20.47 -66.09 35.70
CA ALA A 27 -19.55 -66.64 34.70
C ALA A 27 -19.90 -66.21 33.23
N THR A 28 -21.11 -65.68 32.97
CA THR A 28 -21.46 -65.13 31.65
C THR A 28 -21.12 -63.67 31.49
N SER A 29 -20.61 -62.99 32.54
CA SER A 29 -20.23 -61.58 32.50
C SER A 29 -18.74 -61.29 32.18
N ILE A 30 -17.92 -62.32 31.90
CA ILE A 30 -16.45 -62.17 31.74
C ILE A 30 -15.96 -62.59 30.34
N TYR A 31 -16.77 -62.46 29.32
CA TYR A 31 -16.22 -62.45 27.96
C TYR A 31 -16.58 -61.14 27.23
N ALA A 32 -16.03 -59.99 27.73
CA ALA A 32 -15.81 -58.87 26.85
C ALA A 32 -14.62 -59.25 25.91
N GLN A 33 -14.94 -59.84 24.77
CA GLN A 33 -13.95 -60.21 23.74
C GLN A 33 -13.24 -58.95 23.28
N ASN A 34 -11.90 -58.87 23.56
CA ASN A 34 -11.05 -57.92 22.87
C ASN A 34 -11.12 -58.22 21.38
N ARG A 35 -11.68 -57.32 20.61
CA ARG A 35 -11.73 -57.42 19.18
C ARG A 35 -10.69 -56.51 18.55
N GLU A 36 -10.22 -56.86 17.38
CA GLU A 36 -9.29 -56.02 16.59
C GLU A 36 -10.10 -55.04 15.75
N VAL A 37 -9.89 -53.74 15.93
CA VAL A 37 -10.47 -52.70 15.10
C VAL A 37 -9.40 -52.06 14.26
N LYS A 38 -9.73 -51.66 13.05
CA LYS A 38 -8.88 -50.94 12.10
C LYS A 38 -9.48 -49.56 11.84
N GLY A 39 -8.64 -48.63 11.40
CA GLY A 39 -9.13 -47.35 10.98
C GLY A 39 -8.09 -46.54 10.22
N ILE A 40 -8.54 -45.43 9.72
CA ILE A 40 -7.69 -44.43 9.06
C ILE A 40 -7.93 -43.08 9.71
N VAL A 41 -6.84 -42.36 9.96
CA VAL A 41 -6.86 -40.98 10.47
C VAL A 41 -6.43 -40.05 9.34
N THR A 42 -7.29 -39.09 8.99
CA THR A 42 -7.03 -38.10 7.94
C THR A 42 -7.20 -36.69 8.49
N GLY A 43 -6.57 -35.72 7.84
CA GLY A 43 -6.83 -34.29 8.08
C GLY A 43 -8.13 -33.81 7.42
N ASP A 44 -8.43 -32.53 7.56
CA ASP A 44 -9.58 -31.89 6.91
C ASP A 44 -9.42 -31.79 5.38
N ASP A 45 -8.17 -31.82 4.91
CA ASP A 45 -7.75 -31.92 3.50
C ASP A 45 -7.81 -33.36 2.93
N ASN A 46 -8.28 -34.35 3.75
CA ASN A 46 -8.28 -35.78 3.48
C ASN A 46 -6.88 -36.41 3.31
N GLU A 47 -5.79 -35.70 3.65
CA GLU A 47 -4.45 -36.29 3.68
C GLU A 47 -4.28 -37.25 4.88
N PRO A 48 -3.57 -38.38 4.72
CA PRO A 48 -3.30 -39.31 5.82
C PRO A 48 -2.46 -38.68 6.93
N MET A 49 -2.89 -38.84 8.20
CA MET A 49 -2.18 -38.33 9.38
C MET A 49 -1.19 -39.38 9.93
N ALA A 50 -0.03 -39.51 9.28
CA ALA A 50 1.03 -40.41 9.72
C ALA A 50 1.55 -40.00 11.11
N GLY A 51 1.57 -40.94 12.08
CA GLY A 51 2.02 -40.64 13.45
C GLY A 51 0.93 -40.13 14.38
N ALA A 52 -0.34 -40.08 13.95
CA ALA A 52 -1.46 -39.83 14.87
C ALA A 52 -1.50 -40.88 15.97
N THR A 53 -1.70 -40.43 17.20
CA THR A 53 -1.73 -41.30 18.37
C THR A 53 -3.16 -41.63 18.75
N ILE A 54 -3.51 -42.90 18.83
CA ILE A 54 -4.81 -43.43 19.24
C ILE A 54 -4.65 -44.14 20.55
N LYS A 55 -5.28 -43.65 21.63
CA LYS A 55 -5.23 -44.21 22.96
C LYS A 55 -6.63 -44.62 23.45
N ILE A 56 -6.70 -45.68 24.20
CA ILE A 56 -7.92 -46.00 24.97
C ILE A 56 -7.95 -45.10 26.21
N LYS A 57 -8.98 -44.30 26.40
CA LYS A 57 -9.15 -43.38 27.50
C LYS A 57 -9.07 -44.13 28.84
N ASN A 58 -8.25 -43.66 29.77
CA ASN A 58 -7.98 -44.29 31.08
C ASN A 58 -7.34 -45.66 31.01
N SER A 59 -6.63 -46.05 29.92
CA SER A 59 -5.88 -47.29 29.77
C SER A 59 -4.47 -47.00 29.23
N GLN A 60 -3.55 -47.96 29.43
CA GLN A 60 -2.20 -47.86 28.83
C GLN A 60 -2.14 -48.37 27.39
N GLY A 61 -3.25 -48.90 26.85
CA GLY A 61 -3.32 -49.39 25.46
C GLY A 61 -3.46 -48.27 24.43
N GLY A 62 -2.70 -48.38 23.32
CA GLY A 62 -2.76 -47.41 22.20
C GLY A 62 -2.13 -47.95 20.94
N ALA A 63 -2.35 -47.25 19.84
CA ALA A 63 -1.73 -47.48 18.53
C ALA A 63 -1.25 -46.14 17.96
N ILE A 64 -0.33 -46.20 16.99
CA ILE A 64 0.16 -45.05 16.20
C ILE A 64 -0.21 -45.32 14.77
N ALA A 65 -0.78 -44.33 14.08
CA ALA A 65 -1.12 -44.43 12.67
C ALA A 65 0.15 -44.51 11.81
N ASP A 66 0.14 -45.39 10.84
CA ASP A 66 1.23 -45.58 9.87
C ASP A 66 1.34 -44.44 8.84
N ILE A 67 2.20 -44.59 7.85
CA ILE A 67 2.46 -43.59 6.79
C ILE A 67 1.21 -43.27 5.96
N ASP A 68 0.28 -44.23 5.83
CA ASP A 68 -1.01 -44.10 5.16
C ASP A 68 -2.13 -43.60 6.11
N GLY A 69 -1.80 -43.23 7.34
CA GLY A 69 -2.75 -42.82 8.35
C GLY A 69 -3.55 -44.00 8.95
N LYS A 70 -3.22 -45.27 8.63
CA LYS A 70 -3.94 -46.45 9.06
C LYS A 70 -3.46 -46.89 10.44
N PHE A 71 -4.38 -47.39 11.27
CA PHE A 71 -4.06 -48.00 12.56
C PHE A 71 -4.83 -49.29 12.78
N THR A 72 -4.29 -50.15 13.62
CA THR A 72 -4.93 -51.38 14.07
C THR A 72 -4.71 -51.50 15.57
N MET A 73 -5.76 -51.76 16.34
CA MET A 73 -5.66 -51.94 17.80
C MET A 73 -6.74 -52.85 18.35
N ARG A 74 -6.46 -53.44 19.54
CA ARG A 74 -7.41 -54.27 20.24
C ARG A 74 -8.19 -53.48 21.28
N VAL A 75 -9.51 -53.50 21.20
CA VAL A 75 -10.42 -52.71 22.01
C VAL A 75 -11.63 -53.54 22.46
N LYS A 76 -12.35 -53.07 23.45
CA LYS A 76 -13.63 -53.58 23.88
C LYS A 76 -14.74 -52.67 23.41
N THR A 77 -15.88 -53.25 23.09
CA THR A 77 -17.10 -52.47 22.83
C THR A 77 -17.44 -51.63 24.04
N GLY A 78 -17.58 -50.29 23.82
CA GLY A 78 -17.79 -49.33 24.89
C GLY A 78 -16.53 -48.55 25.31
N ASP A 79 -15.33 -48.96 24.88
CA ASP A 79 -14.12 -48.18 25.08
C ASP A 79 -14.24 -46.83 24.36
N ILE A 80 -13.59 -45.79 24.91
CA ILE A 80 -13.45 -44.50 24.29
C ILE A 80 -12.04 -44.39 23.73
N LEU A 81 -11.94 -44.23 22.40
CA LEU A 81 -10.67 -43.94 21.75
C LEU A 81 -10.46 -42.45 21.76
N GLU A 82 -9.32 -42.01 22.25
CA GLU A 82 -8.82 -40.66 22.23
C GLU A 82 -7.77 -40.56 21.14
N ILE A 83 -8.10 -39.82 20.10
CA ILE A 83 -7.22 -39.60 18.93
C ILE A 83 -6.61 -38.24 19.02
N SER A 84 -5.29 -38.16 18.91
CA SER A 84 -4.54 -36.92 18.98
C SER A 84 -3.42 -36.88 17.96
N PHE A 85 -3.20 -35.72 17.40
CA PHE A 85 -2.08 -35.41 16.52
C PHE A 85 -1.61 -33.98 16.81
N LEU A 86 -0.33 -33.70 16.63
CA LEU A 86 0.25 -32.38 16.93
C LEU A 86 -0.41 -31.30 16.06
N GLY A 87 -1.04 -30.30 16.67
CA GLY A 87 -1.74 -29.23 15.99
C GLY A 87 -3.16 -29.55 15.51
N MET A 88 -3.73 -30.69 15.93
CA MET A 88 -5.10 -31.11 15.61
C MET A 88 -5.96 -31.23 16.89
N LYS A 89 -7.23 -30.89 16.77
CA LYS A 89 -8.21 -30.99 17.87
C LYS A 89 -8.36 -32.45 18.24
N LYS A 90 -8.14 -32.79 19.54
CA LYS A 90 -8.40 -34.11 20.08
C LYS A 90 -9.82 -34.52 19.77
N GLN A 91 -10.00 -35.75 19.29
CA GLN A 91 -11.29 -36.35 19.05
C GLN A 91 -11.49 -37.60 19.93
N GLU A 92 -12.67 -37.75 20.52
CA GLU A 92 -13.05 -38.93 21.26
C GLU A 92 -14.11 -39.70 20.49
N ILE A 93 -13.90 -41.02 20.31
CA ILE A 93 -14.85 -41.91 19.63
C ILE A 93 -15.16 -43.08 20.53
N LYS A 94 -16.42 -43.32 20.78
CA LYS A 94 -16.86 -44.50 21.51
C LYS A 94 -16.91 -45.70 20.57
N VAL A 95 -16.25 -46.77 20.96
CA VAL A 95 -16.20 -48.02 20.20
C VAL A 95 -17.59 -48.69 20.24
N ASP A 96 -18.23 -48.82 19.07
CA ASP A 96 -19.48 -49.50 18.84
C ASP A 96 -19.24 -50.89 18.23
N SER A 97 -20.18 -51.44 17.46
CA SER A 97 -20.04 -52.71 16.76
C SER A 97 -19.22 -52.67 15.47
N ASN A 98 -18.72 -51.50 15.03
CA ASN A 98 -17.97 -51.35 13.80
C ASN A 98 -16.52 -51.83 13.96
N ASP A 99 -15.97 -52.51 12.93
CA ASP A 99 -14.59 -52.98 12.91
C ASP A 99 -13.65 -52.00 12.19
N PHE A 100 -14.19 -50.94 11.56
CA PHE A 100 -13.45 -49.94 10.84
C PHE A 100 -13.91 -48.54 11.18
N TYR A 101 -12.94 -47.63 11.50
CA TYR A 101 -13.19 -46.23 11.85
C TYR A 101 -12.46 -45.31 10.89
N SER A 102 -13.20 -44.45 10.17
CA SER A 102 -12.64 -43.34 9.42
C SER A 102 -12.72 -42.10 10.31
N ILE A 103 -11.56 -41.58 10.70
CA ILE A 103 -11.41 -40.49 11.67
C ILE A 103 -10.85 -39.31 10.96
N LYS A 104 -11.58 -38.21 10.94
CA LYS A 104 -11.15 -36.95 10.35
C LYS A 104 -10.78 -35.97 11.46
N LEU A 105 -9.48 -35.68 11.62
CA LEU A 105 -9.02 -34.67 12.56
C LEU A 105 -9.08 -33.29 11.88
N PHE A 106 -9.61 -32.35 12.62
CA PHE A 106 -9.59 -30.96 12.23
C PHE A 106 -8.42 -30.26 12.89
N PRO A 107 -7.79 -29.28 12.22
CA PRO A 107 -6.84 -28.43 12.89
C PRO A 107 -7.48 -27.99 14.21
N GLU A 108 -6.73 -28.12 15.30
CA GLU A 108 -7.05 -27.41 16.50
C GLU A 108 -7.03 -25.96 16.06
N ALA A 109 -8.21 -25.41 15.75
CA ALA A 109 -8.37 -23.97 15.76
C ALA A 109 -8.01 -23.63 17.20
N ASN A 110 -6.73 -23.28 17.39
CA ASN A 110 -6.32 -22.71 18.62
C ASN A 110 -7.18 -21.47 18.78
N GLU A 111 -8.13 -21.47 19.65
CA GLU A 111 -8.53 -20.32 20.44
C GLU A 111 -7.30 -19.78 21.18
N PHE A 112 -6.13 -20.38 20.94
CA PHE A 112 -4.86 -19.94 21.44
C PHE A 112 -4.38 -18.77 20.61
N ASP A 113 -4.75 -17.57 21.11
CA ASP A 113 -3.97 -16.38 20.92
C ASP A 113 -3.77 -16.03 19.45
N GLU A 114 -4.84 -15.56 18.79
CA GLU A 114 -4.68 -14.76 17.58
C GLU A 114 -3.68 -13.65 17.91
N VAL A 115 -2.41 -13.88 17.53
CA VAL A 115 -1.30 -13.01 17.88
C VAL A 115 -1.24 -11.89 16.85
N THR A 116 -1.40 -10.66 17.30
CA THR A 116 -1.21 -9.48 16.44
C THR A 116 0.26 -9.06 16.50
N VAL A 117 0.87 -8.84 15.32
CA VAL A 117 2.19 -8.22 15.24
C VAL A 117 2.04 -6.74 15.56
N VAL A 118 2.75 -6.30 16.57
CA VAL A 118 2.84 -4.92 17.05
C VAL A 118 4.28 -4.43 16.89
N ALA A 119 4.52 -3.16 17.15
CA ALA A 119 5.88 -2.60 17.05
C ALA A 119 6.90 -3.46 17.80
N PHE A 120 7.88 -4.00 17.09
CA PHE A 120 9.00 -4.81 17.59
C PHE A 120 8.63 -6.10 18.35
N ALA A 121 7.34 -6.49 18.47
CA ALA A 121 6.88 -7.63 19.26
C ALA A 121 5.63 -8.28 18.65
N LYS A 122 5.22 -9.38 19.26
CA LYS A 122 3.92 -10.04 19.05
C LYS A 122 3.12 -9.95 20.35
N GLN A 123 1.85 -9.58 20.26
CA GLN A 123 0.93 -9.53 21.41
C GLN A 123 -0.31 -10.37 21.12
N LYS A 124 -0.91 -10.92 22.19
CA LYS A 124 -2.23 -11.55 22.10
C LYS A 124 -3.27 -10.50 21.68
N LYS A 125 -4.13 -10.81 20.71
CA LYS A 125 -5.17 -9.89 20.21
C LYS A 125 -6.00 -9.29 21.35
N GLU A 126 -6.31 -10.08 22.36
CA GLU A 126 -7.05 -9.62 23.53
C GLU A 126 -6.33 -8.52 24.32
N SER A 127 -5.00 -8.61 24.46
CA SER A 127 -4.21 -7.64 25.22
C SER A 127 -3.85 -6.37 24.46
N VAL A 128 -4.11 -6.30 23.16
CA VAL A 128 -3.83 -5.11 22.35
C VAL A 128 -4.79 -3.99 22.71
N ILE A 129 -4.25 -2.88 23.22
CA ILE A 129 -5.00 -1.65 23.54
C ILE A 129 -4.96 -0.67 22.37
N SER A 130 -3.88 -0.67 21.62
CA SER A 130 -3.63 0.22 20.50
C SER A 130 -4.64 0.06 19.37
N ALA A 131 -4.88 1.13 18.60
CA ALA A 131 -5.70 1.09 17.40
C ALA A 131 -4.90 0.46 16.25
N ILE A 132 -5.05 -0.84 16.06
CA ILE A 132 -4.40 -1.62 15.00
C ILE A 132 -5.49 -2.29 14.15
N SER A 133 -5.36 -2.17 12.83
CA SER A 133 -6.15 -2.93 11.86
C SER A 133 -5.28 -4.00 11.21
N THR A 134 -5.77 -5.21 11.14
CA THR A 134 -5.12 -6.34 10.46
C THR A 134 -5.99 -6.83 9.32
N VAL A 135 -5.39 -7.36 8.27
CA VAL A 135 -6.09 -8.01 7.17
C VAL A 135 -5.49 -9.39 6.92
N ASN A 136 -6.36 -10.35 6.61
CA ASN A 136 -5.90 -11.66 6.20
C ASN A 136 -5.26 -11.55 4.79
N PRO A 137 -4.02 -12.01 4.59
CA PRO A 137 -3.36 -11.94 3.28
C PRO A 137 -4.15 -12.61 2.15
N GLN A 138 -4.99 -13.60 2.45
CA GLN A 138 -5.84 -14.23 1.43
C GLN A 138 -6.87 -13.26 0.84
N GLU A 139 -7.33 -12.29 1.61
CA GLU A 139 -8.28 -11.26 1.15
C GLU A 139 -7.62 -10.23 0.23
N LEU A 140 -6.29 -10.12 0.27
CA LEU A 140 -5.49 -9.27 -0.61
C LEU A 140 -5.20 -9.92 -1.98
N LYS A 141 -5.60 -11.18 -2.20
CA LYS A 141 -5.46 -11.85 -3.49
C LYS A 141 -6.52 -11.35 -4.47
N VAL A 142 -6.21 -10.26 -5.14
CA VAL A 142 -7.04 -9.64 -6.17
C VAL A 142 -6.35 -9.70 -7.52
N PRO A 143 -7.07 -9.58 -8.65
CA PRO A 143 -6.48 -9.61 -9.99
C PRO A 143 -5.72 -8.32 -10.31
N SER A 144 -4.78 -7.92 -9.44
CA SER A 144 -3.88 -6.78 -9.63
C SER A 144 -2.45 -7.21 -9.36
N SER A 145 -1.52 -6.76 -10.18
CA SER A 145 -0.08 -6.97 -9.98
C SER A 145 0.51 -6.06 -8.90
N ASN A 146 -0.27 -5.07 -8.45
CA ASN A 146 0.14 -4.06 -7.49
C ASN A 146 -0.58 -4.26 -6.15
N LEU A 147 0.17 -4.61 -5.10
CA LEU A 147 -0.40 -4.85 -3.77
C LEU A 147 -1.06 -3.59 -3.18
N THR A 148 -0.55 -2.40 -3.47
CA THR A 148 -1.09 -1.17 -2.88
C THR A 148 -2.53 -0.89 -3.32
N THR A 149 -2.90 -1.31 -4.53
CA THR A 149 -4.27 -1.19 -5.04
C THR A 149 -5.23 -2.17 -4.37
N ALA A 150 -4.72 -3.32 -3.91
CA ALA A 150 -5.50 -4.32 -3.19
C ALA A 150 -5.89 -3.89 -1.78
N LEU A 151 -5.24 -2.87 -1.21
CA LEU A 151 -5.48 -2.40 0.16
C LEU A 151 -6.72 -1.50 0.27
N ALA A 152 -7.13 -0.86 -0.82
CA ALA A 152 -8.26 0.07 -0.84
C ALA A 152 -9.56 -0.63 -0.39
N GLY A 153 -10.25 -0.07 0.62
CA GLY A 153 -11.50 -0.62 1.15
C GLY A 153 -11.36 -1.91 1.99
N ARG A 154 -10.14 -2.45 2.16
CA ARG A 154 -9.91 -3.70 2.91
C ARG A 154 -9.60 -3.47 4.39
N MET A 155 -9.23 -2.27 4.76
CA MET A 155 -8.79 -1.94 6.13
C MET A 155 -9.42 -0.64 6.60
N SER A 156 -9.99 -0.66 7.79
CA SER A 156 -10.50 0.56 8.43
C SER A 156 -9.35 1.49 8.83
N GLY A 157 -9.50 2.78 8.62
CA GLY A 157 -8.48 3.80 8.88
C GLY A 157 -7.50 4.01 7.74
N LEU A 158 -7.59 3.26 6.63
CA LEU A 158 -6.78 3.46 5.43
C LEU A 158 -7.63 4.10 4.33
N ILE A 159 -7.26 5.31 3.92
CA ILE A 159 -7.82 5.97 2.74
C ILE A 159 -6.83 5.78 1.60
N ALA A 160 -7.24 5.07 0.56
CA ALA A 160 -6.40 4.76 -0.58
C ALA A 160 -7.13 5.06 -1.90
N PHE A 161 -6.40 5.63 -2.86
CA PHE A 161 -6.91 5.88 -4.20
C PHE A 161 -5.80 5.74 -5.24
N GLN A 162 -6.15 5.26 -6.40
CA GLN A 162 -5.28 5.09 -7.54
C GLN A 162 -5.56 6.18 -8.57
N THR A 163 -4.53 6.89 -9.02
CA THR A 163 -4.65 8.00 -9.98
C THR A 163 -4.51 7.55 -11.43
N THR A 164 -3.80 6.46 -11.68
CA THR A 164 -3.58 5.90 -13.01
C THR A 164 -3.45 4.38 -12.94
N GLY A 165 -3.79 3.68 -14.03
CA GLY A 165 -3.58 2.25 -14.19
C GLY A 165 -2.38 1.92 -15.09
N GLU A 166 -1.54 2.91 -15.43
CA GLU A 166 -0.34 2.70 -16.24
C GLU A 166 0.66 1.79 -15.51
N PRO A 167 1.09 0.65 -16.10
CA PRO A 167 2.07 -0.21 -15.46
C PRO A 167 3.34 0.56 -15.07
N GLY A 168 3.75 0.40 -13.81
CA GLY A 168 4.88 1.13 -13.23
C GLY A 168 4.55 2.48 -12.61
N LYS A 169 3.33 3.01 -12.80
CA LYS A 169 2.81 4.22 -12.17
C LYS A 169 1.48 4.00 -11.47
N ASP A 170 1.04 2.78 -11.38
CA ASP A 170 -0.26 2.33 -10.88
C ASP A 170 -0.33 2.19 -9.35
N ASN A 171 0.65 2.71 -8.61
CA ASN A 171 0.63 2.70 -7.16
C ASN A 171 -0.54 3.52 -6.62
N ALA A 172 -1.25 2.96 -5.65
CA ALA A 172 -2.21 3.72 -4.89
C ALA A 172 -1.49 4.70 -3.94
N GLN A 173 -1.99 5.92 -3.88
CA GLN A 173 -1.68 6.83 -2.78
C GLN A 173 -2.54 6.46 -1.60
N PHE A 174 -1.96 6.42 -0.41
CA PHE A 174 -2.72 6.05 0.78
C PHE A 174 -2.30 6.88 2.00
N PHE A 175 -3.28 7.12 2.88
CA PHE A 175 -3.15 7.88 4.09
C PHE A 175 -3.78 7.12 5.24
N VAL A 176 -3.13 7.09 6.38
CA VAL A 176 -3.72 6.57 7.61
C VAL A 176 -4.50 7.69 8.29
N ARG A 177 -5.84 7.53 8.37
CA ARG A 177 -6.75 8.53 8.94
C ARG A 177 -6.70 9.92 8.26
N GLY A 178 -6.40 9.91 6.95
CA GLY A 178 -6.34 11.11 6.12
C GLY A 178 -5.03 11.88 6.25
N ALA A 179 -4.96 13.03 5.55
CA ALA A 179 -3.82 13.93 5.65
C ALA A 179 -3.93 14.75 6.96
N THR A 180 -2.91 14.64 7.82
CA THR A 180 -2.87 15.31 9.13
C THR A 180 -1.79 16.38 9.22
N THR A 181 -1.03 16.58 8.14
CA THR A 181 -0.01 17.62 7.99
C THR A 181 -0.07 18.24 6.61
N PHE A 182 0.34 19.47 6.48
CA PHE A 182 0.64 20.13 5.21
C PHE A 182 2.15 20.14 4.89
N GLY A 183 2.97 19.48 5.71
CA GLY A 183 4.38 19.19 5.40
C GLY A 183 4.53 18.32 4.14
N TYR A 184 5.76 18.19 3.65
CA TYR A 184 6.01 17.48 2.38
C TYR A 184 5.76 15.97 2.46
N LYS A 185 6.00 15.32 3.61
CA LYS A 185 5.81 13.88 3.78
C LYS A 185 4.51 13.58 4.52
N LYS A 186 3.55 13.02 3.81
CA LYS A 186 2.23 12.63 4.33
C LYS A 186 2.04 11.11 4.41
N ASP A 187 2.92 10.34 3.74
CA ASP A 187 2.83 8.89 3.65
C ASP A 187 3.17 8.22 4.98
N PRO A 188 2.54 7.09 5.31
CA PRO A 188 2.91 6.29 6.47
C PRO A 188 4.29 5.66 6.32
N LEU A 189 4.89 5.27 7.44
CA LEU A 189 6.09 4.45 7.47
C LEU A 189 5.75 3.03 7.04
N ILE A 190 6.47 2.48 6.08
CA ILE A 190 6.29 1.11 5.59
C ILE A 190 7.45 0.26 6.08
N LEU A 191 7.13 -0.82 6.78
CA LEU A 191 8.10 -1.78 7.30
C LEU A 191 7.76 -3.18 6.77
N ILE A 192 8.71 -3.80 6.08
CA ILE A 192 8.62 -5.21 5.67
C ILE A 192 9.71 -5.98 6.41
N ASP A 193 9.30 -6.89 7.31
CA ASP A 193 10.20 -7.62 8.22
C ASP A 193 11.13 -6.69 9.01
N ASN A 194 10.60 -5.57 9.54
CA ASN A 194 11.31 -4.50 10.26
C ASN A 194 12.28 -3.65 9.41
N ILE A 195 12.36 -3.87 8.10
CA ILE A 195 13.12 -3.02 7.18
C ILE A 195 12.22 -1.92 6.63
N GLU A 196 12.66 -0.66 6.73
CA GLU A 196 11.97 0.47 6.12
C GLU A 196 12.16 0.45 4.60
N LEU A 197 11.04 0.39 3.88
CA LEU A 197 10.97 0.33 2.43
C LEU A 197 9.99 1.38 1.88
N SER A 198 10.00 1.57 0.56
CA SER A 198 9.14 2.53 -0.12
C SER A 198 7.75 1.96 -0.44
N THR A 199 6.84 2.84 -0.87
CA THR A 199 5.54 2.42 -1.44
C THR A 199 5.72 1.54 -2.68
N ASP A 200 6.73 1.84 -3.50
CA ASP A 200 7.06 1.04 -4.68
C ASP A 200 7.49 -0.38 -4.30
N ASP A 201 8.25 -0.54 -3.22
CA ASP A 201 8.67 -1.85 -2.73
C ASP A 201 7.50 -2.65 -2.15
N LEU A 202 6.57 -1.96 -1.45
CA LEU A 202 5.32 -2.57 -0.99
C LEU A 202 4.45 -3.02 -2.18
N ALA A 203 4.34 -2.19 -3.22
CA ALA A 203 3.58 -2.51 -4.42
C ALA A 203 4.06 -3.79 -5.12
N ARG A 204 5.36 -4.06 -5.03
CA ARG A 204 6.03 -5.22 -5.66
C ARG A 204 5.97 -6.50 -4.83
N LEU A 205 5.57 -6.41 -3.56
CA LEU A 205 5.51 -7.57 -2.67
C LEU A 205 4.42 -8.54 -3.13
N ASN A 206 4.79 -9.80 -3.31
CA ASN A 206 3.81 -10.83 -3.66
C ASN A 206 2.94 -11.18 -2.45
N VAL A 207 1.63 -11.19 -2.64
CA VAL A 207 0.66 -11.52 -1.58
C VAL A 207 0.88 -12.93 -1.02
N ASP A 208 1.33 -13.88 -1.85
CA ASP A 208 1.60 -15.25 -1.40
C ASP A 208 2.77 -15.34 -0.41
N ASP A 209 3.64 -14.33 -0.37
CA ASP A 209 4.77 -14.28 0.57
C ASP A 209 4.40 -13.62 1.91
N ILE A 210 3.22 -13.03 2.02
CA ILE A 210 2.79 -12.32 3.23
C ILE A 210 2.21 -13.31 4.24
N ALA A 211 2.67 -13.22 5.48
CA ALA A 211 2.09 -13.92 6.63
C ALA A 211 1.08 -13.04 7.35
N GLN A 212 1.39 -11.74 7.52
CA GLN A 212 0.52 -10.79 8.22
C GLN A 212 0.71 -9.38 7.68
N PHE A 213 -0.37 -8.64 7.64
CA PHE A 213 -0.42 -7.23 7.26
C PHE A 213 -1.17 -6.44 8.33
N SER A 214 -0.55 -5.40 8.88
CA SER A 214 -1.10 -4.61 9.98
C SER A 214 -0.89 -3.12 9.74
N ILE A 215 -1.85 -2.30 10.15
CA ILE A 215 -1.74 -0.83 10.15
C ILE A 215 -1.86 -0.33 11.58
N MET A 216 -0.87 0.42 12.03
CA MET A 216 -0.83 1.07 13.33
C MET A 216 -1.26 2.52 13.18
N LYS A 217 -2.30 2.94 13.90
CA LYS A 217 -3.00 4.19 13.64
C LYS A 217 -2.84 5.24 14.75
N ASP A 218 -2.69 4.82 16.01
CA ASP A 218 -2.61 5.70 17.16
C ASP A 218 -1.19 5.89 17.71
N ALA A 219 -1.04 6.75 18.71
CA ALA A 219 0.25 7.06 19.30
C ALA A 219 0.86 5.85 20.03
N THR A 220 0.05 5.04 20.71
CA THR A 220 0.52 3.89 21.49
C THR A 220 1.15 2.83 20.59
N ALA A 221 0.55 2.59 19.41
CA ALA A 221 1.11 1.70 18.40
C ALA A 221 2.39 2.27 17.74
N THR A 222 2.45 3.59 17.53
CA THR A 222 3.48 4.21 16.66
C THR A 222 4.61 4.91 17.41
N ALA A 223 4.47 5.21 18.72
CA ALA A 223 5.49 5.91 19.52
C ALA A 223 6.83 5.18 19.56
N LEU A 224 6.83 3.85 19.47
CA LEU A 224 8.05 3.04 19.42
C LEU A 224 8.89 3.27 18.15
N TYR A 225 8.26 3.70 17.05
CA TYR A 225 8.96 4.11 15.82
C TYR A 225 9.33 5.59 15.82
N GLY A 226 8.97 6.31 16.88
CA GLY A 226 9.36 7.69 17.21
C GLY A 226 9.19 8.65 16.05
N ALA A 227 10.32 9.17 15.57
CA ALA A 227 10.41 10.19 14.52
C ALA A 227 9.65 9.92 13.22
N ARG A 228 9.20 8.72 12.97
CA ARG A 228 8.66 8.27 11.69
C ARG A 228 7.24 7.75 11.76
N GLY A 229 6.74 7.52 12.98
CA GLY A 229 5.41 6.99 13.22
C GLY A 229 4.27 8.00 13.14
N ALA A 230 4.53 9.30 12.95
CA ALA A 230 3.52 10.34 13.01
C ALA A 230 2.39 10.18 11.99
N ASN A 231 2.66 9.69 10.79
CA ASN A 231 1.68 9.47 9.73
C ASN A 231 1.06 8.05 9.76
N GLY A 232 1.27 7.28 10.85
CA GLY A 232 0.91 5.87 10.93
C GLY A 232 2.03 4.95 10.42
N VAL A 233 1.89 3.65 10.69
CA VAL A 233 2.87 2.63 10.29
C VAL A 233 2.14 1.47 9.63
N ILE A 234 2.63 1.06 8.47
CA ILE A 234 2.25 -0.18 7.80
C ILE A 234 3.31 -1.22 8.11
N LEU A 235 2.92 -2.30 8.75
CA LEU A 235 3.80 -3.40 9.12
C LEU A 235 3.41 -4.66 8.35
N VAL A 236 4.33 -5.17 7.56
CA VAL A 236 4.18 -6.42 6.82
C VAL A 236 5.19 -7.44 7.33
N THR A 237 4.69 -8.61 7.67
CA THR A 237 5.54 -9.75 8.03
C THR A 237 5.44 -10.80 6.93
N THR A 238 6.60 -11.28 6.46
CA THR A 238 6.63 -12.31 5.44
C THR A 238 6.59 -13.71 6.03
N LYS A 239 6.21 -14.70 5.22
CA LYS A 239 6.15 -16.10 5.63
C LYS A 239 7.51 -16.62 6.04
N GLN A 240 7.51 -17.43 7.08
CA GLN A 240 8.69 -18.11 7.58
C GLN A 240 8.56 -19.64 7.35
N GLY A 241 9.69 -20.33 7.43
CA GLY A 241 9.70 -21.79 7.38
C GLY A 241 8.96 -22.40 8.58
N VAL A 242 8.27 -23.50 8.32
CA VAL A 242 7.56 -24.29 9.32
C VAL A 242 8.18 -25.68 9.34
N ALA A 243 8.33 -26.25 10.54
CA ALA A 243 8.82 -27.62 10.68
C ALA A 243 7.82 -28.59 10.03
N GLY A 244 8.31 -29.48 9.16
CA GLY A 244 7.49 -30.44 8.44
C GLY A 244 8.11 -30.82 7.10
N LYS A 245 7.41 -31.69 6.34
CA LYS A 245 7.79 -32.07 4.99
C LYS A 245 7.81 -30.85 4.07
N PRO A 246 8.70 -30.79 3.08
CA PRO A 246 8.72 -29.72 2.10
C PRO A 246 7.36 -29.59 1.39
N LYS A 247 6.79 -28.39 1.39
CA LYS A 247 5.58 -28.03 0.64
C LYS A 247 5.97 -27.09 -0.49
N VAL A 248 5.64 -27.46 -1.72
CA VAL A 248 5.83 -26.65 -2.93
C VAL A 248 4.48 -26.09 -3.33
N SER A 249 4.43 -24.80 -3.63
CA SER A 249 3.25 -24.15 -4.18
C SER A 249 3.64 -23.35 -5.42
N VAL A 250 2.93 -23.56 -6.52
CA VAL A 250 3.10 -22.79 -7.75
C VAL A 250 1.76 -22.19 -8.13
N ARG A 251 1.75 -20.87 -8.39
CA ARG A 251 0.58 -20.15 -8.84
C ARG A 251 0.91 -19.40 -10.13
N VAL A 252 0.09 -19.62 -11.15
CA VAL A 252 0.17 -18.94 -12.45
C VAL A 252 -1.13 -18.17 -12.65
N GLU A 253 -1.01 -16.90 -13.02
CA GLU A 253 -2.13 -16.03 -13.28
C GLU A 253 -1.94 -15.30 -14.60
N GLN A 254 -3.00 -15.25 -15.39
CA GLN A 254 -3.11 -14.43 -16.58
C GLN A 254 -4.26 -13.44 -16.38
N SER A 255 -3.98 -12.15 -16.53
CA SER A 255 -4.97 -11.09 -16.34
C SER A 255 -5.16 -10.32 -17.62
N VAL A 256 -6.41 -9.92 -17.88
CA VAL A 256 -6.79 -8.99 -18.94
C VAL A 256 -7.31 -7.73 -18.29
N SER A 257 -6.69 -6.59 -18.58
CA SER A 257 -7.07 -5.29 -18.05
C SER A 257 -7.65 -4.43 -19.18
N THR A 258 -8.77 -3.76 -18.90
CA THR A 258 -9.43 -2.84 -19.84
C THR A 258 -9.60 -1.46 -19.21
N PRO A 259 -9.54 -0.36 -19.96
CA PRO A 259 -9.86 0.95 -19.44
C PRO A 259 -11.31 0.97 -18.89
N ARG A 260 -11.47 1.43 -17.66
CA ARG A 260 -12.79 1.49 -17.02
C ARG A 260 -13.71 2.49 -17.71
N LYS A 261 -13.15 3.61 -18.18
CA LYS A 261 -13.86 4.68 -18.88
C LYS A 261 -12.95 5.20 -20.00
N LYS A 262 -13.49 5.24 -21.20
CA LYS A 262 -12.91 5.97 -22.32
C LYS A 262 -13.54 7.35 -22.37
N VAL A 263 -12.74 8.38 -22.62
CA VAL A 263 -13.29 9.71 -22.94
C VAL A 263 -13.82 9.65 -24.36
N GLU A 264 -15.10 9.93 -24.52
CA GLU A 264 -15.72 10.07 -25.83
C GLU A 264 -15.32 11.41 -26.41
N LEU A 265 -14.64 11.37 -27.55
CA LEU A 265 -14.28 12.55 -28.31
C LEU A 265 -15.34 12.78 -29.37
N THR A 266 -15.57 14.05 -29.73
CA THR A 266 -16.44 14.38 -30.84
C THR A 266 -15.87 13.86 -32.15
N ASP A 267 -16.75 13.52 -33.09
CA ASP A 267 -16.32 13.13 -34.43
C ASP A 267 -15.67 14.30 -35.18
N PRO A 268 -14.83 14.05 -36.20
CA PRO A 268 -14.10 15.08 -36.93
C PRO A 268 -14.98 16.15 -37.60
N ILE A 269 -16.17 15.79 -38.06
CA ILE A 269 -17.09 16.73 -38.75
C ILE A 269 -17.72 17.67 -37.73
N THR A 270 -18.26 17.13 -36.66
CA THR A 270 -18.80 17.89 -35.54
C THR A 270 -17.72 18.79 -34.94
N PHE A 271 -16.49 18.30 -34.80
CA PHE A 271 -15.35 19.10 -34.35
C PHE A 271 -15.14 20.34 -35.20
N MET A 272 -15.12 20.21 -36.55
CA MET A 272 -14.93 21.36 -37.46
C MET A 272 -16.06 22.37 -37.32
N ARG A 273 -17.31 21.88 -37.25
CA ARG A 273 -18.50 22.76 -37.13
C ARG A 273 -18.49 23.53 -35.83
N LEU A 274 -18.26 22.85 -34.70
CA LEU A 274 -18.21 23.47 -33.38
C LEU A 274 -17.02 24.44 -33.25
N ASN A 275 -15.89 24.12 -33.85
CA ASN A 275 -14.73 25.02 -33.86
C ASN A 275 -15.03 26.31 -34.64
N ASN A 276 -15.67 26.20 -35.82
CA ASN A 276 -16.12 27.35 -36.58
C ASN A 276 -17.15 28.18 -35.80
N GLU A 277 -18.09 27.56 -35.11
CA GLU A 277 -19.06 28.21 -34.26
C GLU A 277 -18.38 28.94 -33.09
N ALA A 278 -17.44 28.30 -32.43
CA ALA A 278 -16.68 28.90 -31.32
C ALA A 278 -15.88 30.14 -31.76
N VAL A 279 -15.24 30.11 -32.94
CA VAL A 279 -14.53 31.27 -33.50
C VAL A 279 -15.52 32.38 -33.86
N ASN A 280 -16.66 32.02 -34.42
CA ASN A 280 -17.70 32.99 -34.79
C ASN A 280 -18.35 33.66 -33.58
N SER A 281 -18.59 32.92 -32.53
CA SER A 281 -19.14 33.45 -31.25
C SER A 281 -18.20 34.41 -30.54
N ARG A 282 -16.89 34.37 -30.84
CA ARG A 282 -15.86 35.21 -30.22
C ARG A 282 -15.52 36.45 -31.09
N ARG A 283 -16.33 36.78 -32.04
CA ARG A 283 -16.14 38.00 -32.87
C ARG A 283 -16.35 39.24 -32.00
N ASP A 284 -15.42 40.18 -32.10
CA ASP A 284 -15.61 41.51 -31.52
C ASP A 284 -16.63 42.29 -32.38
N PRO A 285 -17.82 42.60 -31.88
CA PRO A 285 -18.84 43.34 -32.59
C PRO A 285 -18.38 44.77 -32.95
N ASN A 286 -17.38 45.30 -32.20
CA ASN A 286 -16.83 46.64 -32.40
C ASN A 286 -15.69 46.69 -33.44
N ASN A 287 -15.18 45.53 -33.86
CA ASN A 287 -14.15 45.40 -34.87
C ASN A 287 -14.53 44.34 -35.93
N PRO A 288 -15.60 44.54 -36.69
CA PRO A 288 -16.06 43.60 -37.71
C PRO A 288 -15.01 43.29 -38.79
N ALA A 289 -14.10 44.22 -39.06
CA ALA A 289 -13.08 44.05 -40.09
C ALA A 289 -11.99 43.05 -39.70
N ALA A 290 -11.68 42.92 -38.40
CA ALA A 290 -10.72 41.93 -37.89
C ALA A 290 -11.27 40.49 -37.90
N SER A 291 -12.59 40.33 -38.00
CA SER A 291 -13.29 39.04 -37.89
C SER A 291 -14.01 38.64 -39.15
N ALA A 292 -14.06 39.52 -40.21
CA ALA A 292 -15.03 39.46 -41.31
C ALA A 292 -14.85 38.27 -42.17
N ASN A 293 -14.31 37.25 -42.11
CA ASN A 293 -14.26 36.00 -42.95
C ASN A 293 -13.30 34.93 -42.41
N TYR A 294 -13.04 34.93 -41.11
CA TYR A 294 -12.17 33.88 -40.58
C TYR A 294 -12.99 32.62 -40.24
N THR A 295 -13.09 31.73 -41.20
CA THR A 295 -13.61 30.39 -41.00
C THR A 295 -12.41 29.46 -40.89
N VAL A 296 -12.22 28.84 -39.76
CA VAL A 296 -11.07 27.95 -39.52
C VAL A 296 -11.11 26.77 -40.48
N TYR A 297 -12.32 26.23 -40.71
CA TYR A 297 -12.54 25.11 -41.62
C TYR A 297 -13.57 25.51 -42.65
N SER A 298 -13.15 25.55 -43.94
CA SER A 298 -14.05 25.88 -45.06
C SER A 298 -15.14 24.80 -45.20
N GLN A 299 -16.27 25.25 -45.83
CA GLN A 299 -17.36 24.31 -46.15
C GLN A 299 -16.87 23.19 -47.07
N GLU A 300 -16.03 23.54 -48.07
CA GLU A 300 -15.37 22.57 -48.94
C GLU A 300 -14.56 21.52 -48.20
N LYS A 301 -13.80 21.92 -47.18
CA LYS A 301 -13.04 20.98 -46.36
C LYS A 301 -13.97 20.03 -45.59
N ILE A 302 -15.06 20.54 -45.04
CA ILE A 302 -16.05 19.72 -44.32
C ILE A 302 -16.70 18.71 -45.30
N GLU A 303 -17.12 19.14 -46.48
CA GLU A 303 -17.77 18.29 -47.50
C GLU A 303 -16.81 17.19 -48.00
N ASN A 304 -15.57 17.56 -48.32
CA ASN A 304 -14.57 16.58 -48.78
C ASN A 304 -14.16 15.60 -47.68
N THR A 305 -14.13 16.04 -46.43
CA THR A 305 -13.90 15.13 -45.28
C THR A 305 -15.07 14.15 -45.12
N ILE A 306 -16.34 14.61 -45.28
CA ILE A 306 -17.54 13.74 -45.25
C ILE A 306 -17.48 12.74 -46.41
N ALA A 307 -17.15 13.19 -47.61
CA ALA A 307 -17.06 12.34 -48.79
C ALA A 307 -15.86 11.38 -48.78
N GLY A 308 -14.84 11.65 -47.96
CA GLY A 308 -13.60 10.89 -47.92
C GLY A 308 -12.80 11.01 -49.24
N THR A 309 -12.86 12.14 -49.91
CA THR A 309 -12.31 12.38 -51.27
C THR A 309 -10.82 12.04 -51.32
N ASN A 310 -10.03 12.53 -50.39
CA ASN A 310 -8.62 12.21 -50.23
C ASN A 310 -8.24 12.24 -48.74
N PRO A 311 -8.03 11.09 -48.10
CA PRO A 311 -7.79 11.03 -46.66
C PRO A 311 -6.45 11.63 -46.20
N TYR A 312 -5.55 11.89 -47.13
CA TYR A 312 -4.27 12.54 -46.85
C TYR A 312 -4.37 14.08 -46.87
N CYS A 313 -5.32 14.63 -47.63
CA CYS A 313 -5.57 16.07 -47.74
C CYS A 313 -6.74 16.51 -46.86
N TYR A 314 -7.74 15.63 -46.70
CA TYR A 314 -8.93 15.83 -45.86
C TYR A 314 -9.01 14.76 -44.77
N PRO A 315 -8.03 14.71 -43.85
CA PRO A 315 -7.95 13.64 -42.86
C PRO A 315 -9.10 13.70 -41.85
N ALA A 316 -9.51 12.53 -41.38
CA ALA A 316 -10.41 12.32 -40.26
C ALA A 316 -9.82 11.25 -39.36
N VAL A 317 -9.00 11.68 -38.41
CA VAL A 317 -8.20 10.75 -37.59
C VAL A 317 -8.80 10.60 -36.21
N ASN A 318 -9.12 9.37 -35.81
CA ASN A 318 -9.37 9.05 -34.40
C ASN A 318 -8.05 8.72 -33.73
N TRP A 319 -7.41 9.71 -33.13
CA TRP A 319 -6.11 9.56 -32.49
C TRP A 319 -6.09 8.54 -31.37
N TYR A 320 -7.21 8.39 -30.64
CA TYR A 320 -7.30 7.38 -29.58
C TYR A 320 -7.20 5.97 -30.15
N ASP A 321 -8.00 5.68 -31.17
CA ASP A 321 -8.02 4.36 -31.79
C ASP A 321 -6.73 4.09 -32.60
N GLU A 322 -6.02 5.13 -33.05
CA GLU A 322 -4.72 4.97 -33.73
C GLU A 322 -3.63 4.49 -32.73
N LEU A 323 -3.63 4.98 -31.50
CA LEU A 323 -2.56 4.74 -30.54
C LEU A 323 -2.83 3.65 -29.51
N PHE A 324 -4.09 3.40 -29.15
CA PHE A 324 -4.41 2.55 -28.01
C PHE A 324 -5.20 1.30 -28.37
N ASN A 325 -4.88 0.20 -27.66
CA ASN A 325 -5.65 -1.04 -27.65
C ASN A 325 -6.74 -0.97 -26.58
N ASP A 326 -7.78 -1.79 -26.75
CA ASP A 326 -8.88 -1.90 -25.78
C ASP A 326 -8.51 -2.68 -24.52
N TYR A 327 -7.41 -3.41 -24.54
CA TYR A 327 -6.99 -4.22 -23.40
C TYR A 327 -5.47 -4.36 -23.32
N ALA A 328 -4.99 -4.68 -22.14
CA ALA A 328 -3.62 -5.07 -21.85
C ALA A 328 -3.59 -6.43 -21.17
N LEU A 329 -2.48 -7.12 -21.30
CA LEU A 329 -2.25 -8.44 -20.72
C LEU A 329 -1.19 -8.37 -19.63
N SER A 330 -1.43 -9.07 -18.53
CA SER A 330 -0.47 -9.25 -17.45
C SER A 330 -0.34 -10.72 -17.09
N THR A 331 0.89 -11.18 -16.90
CA THR A 331 1.21 -12.58 -16.52
C THR A 331 1.95 -12.55 -15.20
N ARG A 332 1.56 -13.41 -14.25
CA ARG A 332 2.28 -13.62 -12.99
C ARG A 332 2.53 -15.10 -12.75
N VAL A 333 3.71 -15.40 -12.30
CA VAL A 333 4.11 -16.74 -11.84
C VAL A 333 4.75 -16.58 -10.47
N ASN A 334 4.24 -17.30 -9.49
CA ASN A 334 4.84 -17.38 -8.17
C ASN A 334 5.09 -18.85 -7.83
N ALA A 335 6.28 -19.16 -7.37
CA ALA A 335 6.65 -20.46 -6.87
C ALA A 335 7.26 -20.30 -5.48
N ASN A 336 6.79 -21.08 -4.51
CA ASN A 336 7.38 -21.08 -3.18
C ASN A 336 7.57 -22.50 -2.64
N LEU A 337 8.58 -22.63 -1.78
CA LEU A 337 8.97 -23.84 -1.09
C LEU A 337 9.10 -23.54 0.39
N SER A 338 8.39 -24.25 1.24
CA SER A 338 8.49 -24.14 2.69
C SER A 338 8.66 -25.50 3.34
N GLY A 339 9.44 -25.56 4.41
CA GLY A 339 9.68 -26.82 5.12
C GLY A 339 10.77 -26.66 6.16
N GLY A 340 11.20 -27.82 6.70
CA GLY A 340 12.33 -27.88 7.62
C GLY A 340 12.17 -28.91 8.72
N GLY A 341 13.21 -29.07 9.49
CA GLY A 341 13.24 -29.89 10.71
C GLY A 341 13.17 -29.04 11.97
N SER A 342 13.50 -29.65 13.09
CA SER A 342 13.58 -28.97 14.38
C SER A 342 14.72 -27.95 14.49
N ALA A 343 15.81 -28.17 13.73
CA ALA A 343 17.00 -27.32 13.79
C ALA A 343 16.99 -26.21 12.72
N VAL A 344 16.45 -26.47 11.53
CA VAL A 344 16.42 -25.50 10.42
C VAL A 344 15.07 -25.52 9.76
N ARG A 345 14.49 -24.33 9.58
CA ARG A 345 13.21 -24.08 8.90
C ARG A 345 13.47 -23.05 7.79
N TYR A 346 12.86 -23.25 6.63
CA TYR A 346 13.08 -22.38 5.49
C TYR A 346 11.80 -22.07 4.75
N TYR A 347 11.74 -20.86 4.19
CA TYR A 347 10.79 -20.41 3.19
C TYR A 347 11.57 -19.75 2.06
N VAL A 348 11.41 -20.27 0.85
CA VAL A 348 12.04 -19.71 -0.36
C VAL A 348 10.95 -19.48 -1.39
N ALA A 349 10.94 -18.30 -2.00
CA ALA A 349 10.00 -17.94 -3.04
C ALA A 349 10.71 -17.26 -4.21
N ALA A 350 10.20 -17.52 -5.41
CA ALA A 350 10.59 -16.84 -6.63
C ALA A 350 9.33 -16.41 -7.39
N SER A 351 9.31 -15.20 -7.90
CA SER A 351 8.20 -14.73 -8.72
C SER A 351 8.66 -13.98 -9.96
N TYR A 352 7.84 -14.09 -10.99
CA TYR A 352 7.95 -13.36 -12.24
C TYR A 352 6.62 -12.68 -12.53
N THR A 353 6.69 -11.40 -12.89
CA THR A 353 5.52 -10.63 -13.31
C THR A 353 5.86 -9.86 -14.58
N LYS A 354 4.96 -9.91 -15.56
CA LYS A 354 5.03 -9.12 -16.78
C LYS A 354 3.74 -8.35 -16.94
N ASP A 355 3.83 -7.03 -16.91
CA ASP A 355 2.70 -6.13 -17.12
C ASP A 355 2.86 -5.40 -18.45
N GLY A 356 1.87 -5.53 -19.35
CA GLY A 356 1.81 -4.83 -20.64
C GLY A 356 0.95 -3.57 -20.56
N GLY A 357 1.27 -2.58 -21.37
CA GLY A 357 0.44 -1.38 -21.55
C GLY A 357 -0.61 -1.54 -22.67
N VAL A 358 -1.45 -0.53 -22.79
CA VAL A 358 -2.50 -0.46 -23.83
C VAL A 358 -2.05 0.24 -25.12
N ILE A 359 -0.79 0.69 -25.23
CA ILE A 359 -0.27 1.36 -26.40
C ILE A 359 -0.10 0.35 -27.53
N LYS A 360 -0.45 0.71 -28.76
CA LYS A 360 -0.24 -0.14 -29.92
C LYS A 360 1.24 -0.28 -30.27
N ASN A 361 1.63 -1.47 -30.65
CA ASN A 361 2.92 -1.73 -31.25
C ASN A 361 2.83 -1.52 -32.77
N ASP A 362 3.69 -0.69 -33.29
CA ASP A 362 3.80 -0.53 -34.74
C ASP A 362 4.92 -1.41 -35.30
N LYS A 363 4.66 -2.05 -36.44
CA LYS A 363 5.63 -2.89 -37.15
C LYS A 363 6.71 -2.11 -37.87
N LEU A 364 6.56 -0.78 -37.99
CA LEU A 364 7.57 0.10 -38.56
C LEU A 364 8.88 0.10 -37.77
N ASN A 365 8.78 -0.14 -36.47
CA ASN A 365 9.93 -0.20 -35.57
C ASN A 365 10.38 -1.62 -35.30
N ASN A 366 11.67 -1.83 -35.18
CA ASN A 366 12.27 -3.05 -34.68
C ASN A 366 12.34 -3.10 -33.14
N TYR A 367 11.73 -2.13 -32.46
CA TYR A 367 11.60 -2.05 -31.02
C TYR A 367 10.13 -1.91 -30.58
N ASN A 368 9.88 -2.26 -29.34
CA ASN A 368 8.54 -2.21 -28.75
C ASN A 368 8.29 -0.80 -28.17
N SER A 369 7.34 -0.06 -28.73
CA SER A 369 6.90 1.24 -28.21
C SER A 369 5.83 1.15 -27.12
N ASN A 370 5.26 -0.06 -26.88
CA ASN A 370 4.33 -0.27 -25.78
C ASN A 370 5.07 -0.42 -24.44
N ILE A 371 4.38 -0.18 -23.35
CA ILE A 371 4.89 -0.47 -22.02
C ILE A 371 5.03 -1.98 -21.85
N ASN A 372 6.22 -2.41 -21.48
CA ASN A 372 6.55 -3.77 -21.09
C ASN A 372 7.36 -3.72 -19.80
N TRP A 373 6.72 -4.05 -18.69
CA TRP A 373 7.34 -4.03 -17.38
C TRP A 373 7.49 -5.45 -16.86
N GLN A 374 8.72 -5.89 -16.71
CA GLN A 374 9.06 -7.22 -16.22
C GLN A 374 9.68 -7.10 -14.84
N ARG A 375 9.24 -7.95 -13.92
CA ARG A 375 9.72 -7.98 -12.54
C ARG A 375 10.07 -9.38 -12.13
N TYR A 376 11.21 -9.51 -11.49
CA TYR A 376 11.71 -10.75 -10.92
C TYR A 376 11.92 -10.52 -9.42
N SER A 377 11.43 -11.43 -8.60
CA SER A 377 11.64 -11.37 -7.16
C SER A 377 12.12 -12.71 -6.63
N VAL A 378 13.09 -12.67 -5.75
CA VAL A 378 13.58 -13.86 -5.01
C VAL A 378 13.60 -13.52 -3.53
N ARG A 379 13.02 -14.40 -2.71
CA ARG A 379 12.97 -14.28 -1.26
C ARG A 379 13.44 -15.56 -0.60
N SER A 380 14.24 -15.43 0.45
CA SER A 380 14.68 -16.54 1.28
C SER A 380 14.66 -16.15 2.75
N ASN A 381 13.87 -16.87 3.56
CA ASN A 381 13.78 -16.74 4.99
C ASN A 381 14.20 -18.07 5.63
N ILE A 382 15.30 -18.07 6.34
CA ILE A 382 15.89 -19.25 7.00
C ILE A 382 15.98 -18.97 8.49
N ASN A 383 15.38 -19.84 9.29
CA ASN A 383 15.45 -19.81 10.74
C ASN A 383 16.22 -21.05 11.23
N MET A 384 17.22 -20.86 12.05
CA MET A 384 18.09 -21.90 12.58
C MET A 384 18.09 -21.87 14.10
N ASP A 385 17.66 -22.94 14.74
CA ASP A 385 17.79 -23.14 16.19
C ASP A 385 19.20 -23.66 16.49
N LEU A 386 20.14 -22.74 16.81
CA LEU A 386 21.53 -23.10 17.14
C LEU A 386 21.61 -23.84 18.47
N SER A 387 20.69 -23.56 19.37
CA SER A 387 20.48 -24.26 20.62
C SER A 387 19.00 -24.17 21.03
N LYS A 388 18.63 -24.83 22.16
CA LYS A 388 17.27 -24.70 22.73
C LYS A 388 16.89 -23.26 23.11
N THR A 389 17.89 -22.40 23.27
CA THR A 389 17.72 -21.01 23.73
C THR A 389 18.18 -19.97 22.72
N THR A 390 18.86 -20.37 21.66
CA THR A 390 19.45 -19.48 20.66
C THR A 390 18.89 -19.74 19.29
N GLU A 391 18.25 -18.74 18.69
CA GLU A 391 17.75 -18.78 17.30
C GLU A 391 18.54 -17.76 16.46
N PHE A 392 18.98 -18.20 15.29
CA PHE A 392 19.60 -17.34 14.28
C PHE A 392 18.75 -17.35 13.02
N SER A 393 18.43 -16.15 12.47
CA SER A 393 17.62 -16.03 11.28
C SER A 393 18.32 -15.21 10.23
N ILE A 394 18.24 -15.65 8.98
CA ILE A 394 18.71 -14.91 7.79
C ILE A 394 17.52 -14.67 6.87
N ARG A 395 17.34 -13.42 6.43
CA ARG A 395 16.36 -13.05 5.42
C ARG A 395 17.04 -12.31 4.28
N VAL A 396 16.80 -12.75 3.06
CA VAL A 396 17.31 -12.10 1.85
C VAL A 396 16.15 -11.88 0.90
N ASN A 397 16.05 -10.68 0.36
CA ASN A 397 15.08 -10.30 -0.64
C ASN A 397 15.78 -9.57 -1.78
N GLY A 398 15.55 -9.98 -3.02
CA GLY A 398 16.02 -9.33 -4.23
C GLY A 398 14.85 -9.06 -5.16
N ASN A 399 14.69 -7.81 -5.60
CA ASN A 399 13.71 -7.40 -6.60
C ASN A 399 14.46 -6.76 -7.77
N PHE A 400 14.15 -7.19 -9.00
CA PHE A 400 14.74 -6.72 -10.24
C PHE A 400 13.61 -6.31 -11.16
N ASP A 401 13.62 -5.07 -11.64
CA ASP A 401 12.60 -4.55 -12.53
C ASP A 401 13.25 -4.07 -13.81
N ASP A 402 12.74 -4.55 -14.94
CA ASP A 402 13.10 -4.11 -16.29
C ASP A 402 11.88 -3.47 -16.94
N TYR A 403 12.00 -2.20 -17.28
CA TYR A 403 10.94 -1.44 -17.93
C TYR A 403 11.40 -0.98 -19.30
N THR A 404 10.54 -1.19 -20.30
CA THR A 404 10.64 -0.56 -21.62
C THR A 404 9.30 0.08 -21.95
N GLY A 405 9.31 1.28 -22.49
CA GLY A 405 8.09 2.00 -22.85
C GLY A 405 8.35 3.24 -23.70
N PRO A 406 7.29 4.00 -24.05
CA PRO A 406 7.40 5.18 -24.87
C PRO A 406 8.20 6.28 -24.16
N LEU A 407 8.78 7.20 -24.94
CA LEU A 407 9.53 8.35 -24.42
C LEU A 407 8.66 9.24 -23.54
N ASP A 408 7.41 9.46 -23.94
CA ASP A 408 6.47 10.39 -23.30
C ASP A 408 5.60 9.75 -22.21
N SER A 409 5.78 8.48 -21.89
CA SER A 409 4.88 7.66 -21.08
C SER A 409 3.48 7.46 -21.70
N GLY A 410 2.70 6.52 -21.20
CA GLY A 410 1.31 6.31 -21.62
C GLY A 410 0.42 7.51 -21.32
N GLU A 411 0.57 8.11 -20.13
CA GLU A 411 -0.15 9.34 -19.74
C GLU A 411 0.21 10.52 -20.65
N GLY A 412 1.47 10.68 -21.00
CA GLY A 412 1.94 11.73 -21.90
C GLY A 412 1.33 11.61 -23.30
N LEU A 413 1.33 10.40 -23.86
CA LEU A 413 0.68 10.13 -25.14
C LEU A 413 -0.83 10.35 -25.08
N TYR A 414 -1.49 9.93 -24.00
CA TYR A 414 -2.92 10.18 -23.81
C TYR A 414 -3.25 11.67 -23.80
N LYS A 415 -2.48 12.49 -23.08
CA LYS A 415 -2.64 13.95 -23.07
C LYS A 415 -2.46 14.57 -24.46
N LYS A 416 -1.53 14.05 -25.26
CA LYS A 416 -1.31 14.50 -26.64
C LYS A 416 -2.49 14.15 -27.54
N VAL A 417 -3.02 12.95 -27.45
CA VAL A 417 -4.24 12.52 -28.16
C VAL A 417 -5.41 13.44 -27.87
N MET A 418 -5.61 13.85 -26.59
CA MET A 418 -6.71 14.75 -26.20
C MET A 418 -6.56 16.19 -26.73
N LYS A 419 -5.35 16.59 -27.13
CA LYS A 419 -5.04 17.96 -27.59
C LYS A 419 -4.90 18.09 -29.10
N THR A 420 -4.79 16.98 -29.84
CA THR A 420 -4.48 16.99 -31.26
C THR A 420 -5.74 17.09 -32.08
N SER A 421 -5.73 18.00 -33.08
CA SER A 421 -6.80 18.13 -34.02
C SER A 421 -7.02 16.86 -34.86
N PRO A 422 -8.25 16.34 -34.96
CA PRO A 422 -8.54 15.15 -35.76
C PRO A 422 -8.55 15.38 -37.29
N VAL A 423 -8.43 16.64 -37.77
CA VAL A 423 -8.66 17.01 -39.15
C VAL A 423 -7.53 17.82 -39.75
N MET A 424 -6.41 18.01 -39.08
CA MET A 424 -5.33 18.88 -39.56
C MET A 424 -4.37 18.16 -40.50
N TYR A 425 -3.96 16.96 -40.18
CA TYR A 425 -3.03 16.11 -40.95
C TYR A 425 -3.26 14.64 -40.62
N PRO A 426 -2.89 13.72 -41.53
CA PRO A 426 -2.90 12.28 -41.25
C PRO A 426 -1.75 11.89 -40.30
N LYS A 427 -1.77 10.67 -39.75
CA LYS A 427 -0.66 10.16 -38.93
C LYS A 427 0.65 10.11 -39.74
N SER A 428 0.58 9.68 -40.98
CA SER A 428 1.71 9.60 -41.92
C SER A 428 1.20 9.52 -43.34
N TYR A 429 2.07 9.82 -44.28
CA TYR A 429 1.84 9.67 -45.70
C TYR A 429 2.49 8.39 -46.24
N PRO A 430 1.97 7.78 -47.34
CA PRO A 430 2.62 6.67 -48.00
C PRO A 430 3.87 7.14 -48.74
N ALA A 431 4.89 6.30 -48.80
CA ALA A 431 6.10 6.55 -49.54
C ALA A 431 5.84 6.33 -51.08
N THR A 432 5.42 7.38 -51.76
CA THR A 432 5.09 7.37 -53.22
C THR A 432 5.75 8.54 -53.92
N GLY A 433 5.79 8.49 -55.24
CA GLY A 433 6.35 9.59 -56.06
C GLY A 433 7.83 9.81 -55.77
N GLU A 434 8.19 11.04 -55.44
CA GLU A 434 9.58 11.44 -55.10
C GLU A 434 10.11 10.72 -53.86
N TYR A 435 9.22 10.31 -52.95
CA TYR A 435 9.56 9.69 -51.68
C TYR A 435 9.49 8.16 -51.69
N VAL A 436 9.37 7.51 -52.87
CA VAL A 436 9.26 6.02 -52.95
C VAL A 436 10.45 5.30 -52.36
N ASN A 437 11.60 5.93 -52.30
CA ASN A 437 12.83 5.42 -51.71
C ASN A 437 13.14 6.01 -50.32
N ALA A 438 12.17 6.71 -49.69
CA ALA A 438 12.39 7.26 -48.37
C ALA A 438 12.63 6.14 -47.36
N THR A 439 13.71 6.28 -46.58
CA THR A 439 14.12 5.30 -45.52
C THR A 439 13.46 5.60 -44.16
N HIS A 440 12.76 6.74 -44.06
CA HIS A 440 12.07 7.21 -42.88
C HIS A 440 10.56 7.32 -43.09
N VAL A 441 9.83 7.44 -42.00
CA VAL A 441 8.36 7.61 -42.03
C VAL A 441 8.02 9.07 -42.34
N LEU A 442 7.10 9.28 -43.30
CA LEU A 442 6.62 10.59 -43.70
C LEU A 442 5.49 11.05 -42.79
N PHE A 443 5.81 11.53 -41.57
CA PHE A 443 4.80 11.94 -40.59
C PHE A 443 4.07 13.22 -41.04
N GLY A 444 2.73 13.22 -40.88
CA GLY A 444 1.92 14.40 -41.16
C GLY A 444 2.08 15.48 -40.08
N ASN A 445 2.21 16.73 -40.51
CA ASN A 445 2.16 17.89 -39.63
C ASN A 445 1.76 19.12 -40.48
N ALA A 446 1.68 20.30 -39.86
CA ALA A 446 1.39 21.56 -40.48
C ALA A 446 2.17 22.72 -39.85
N ASP A 447 2.14 23.89 -40.45
CA ASP A 447 2.72 25.12 -39.92
C ASP A 447 4.15 24.92 -39.35
N LYS A 448 5.07 24.48 -40.23
CA LYS A 448 6.48 24.24 -39.86
C LYS A 448 6.69 23.33 -38.68
N GLY A 449 5.81 22.33 -38.50
CA GLY A 449 5.92 21.37 -37.39
C GLY A 449 5.40 21.87 -36.06
N ALA A 450 4.63 22.96 -36.03
CA ALA A 450 4.13 23.55 -34.77
C ALA A 450 3.12 22.69 -34.03
N TYR A 451 2.54 21.67 -34.68
CA TYR A 451 1.52 20.82 -34.11
C TYR A 451 2.09 19.50 -33.59
N ILE A 452 1.33 18.87 -32.70
CA ILE A 452 1.69 17.58 -32.10
C ILE A 452 1.16 16.45 -32.97
N ASN A 453 2.03 15.56 -33.45
CA ASN A 453 1.62 14.28 -34.02
C ASN A 453 1.82 13.17 -33.00
N PRO A 454 0.75 12.70 -32.32
CA PRO A 454 0.87 11.69 -31.28
C PRO A 454 1.41 10.35 -31.76
N TYR A 455 1.16 10.00 -33.01
CA TYR A 455 1.68 8.77 -33.61
C TYR A 455 3.20 8.86 -33.83
N ALA A 456 3.71 10.00 -34.36
CA ALA A 456 5.14 10.21 -34.43
C ALA A 456 5.80 10.11 -33.06
N ASP A 457 5.21 10.73 -32.06
CA ASP A 457 5.71 10.68 -30.67
C ASP A 457 5.69 9.26 -30.06
N MET A 458 4.72 8.43 -30.44
CA MET A 458 4.64 7.02 -30.02
C MET A 458 5.78 6.18 -30.63
N VAL A 459 6.15 6.44 -31.89
CA VAL A 459 7.09 5.56 -32.63
C VAL A 459 8.51 6.13 -32.75
N ARG A 460 8.77 7.37 -32.35
CA ARG A 460 10.09 8.04 -32.51
C ARG A 460 11.18 7.53 -31.58
N GLY A 461 10.89 6.59 -30.70
CA GLY A 461 11.90 6.06 -29.79
C GLY A 461 11.31 5.40 -28.56
N TYR A 462 12.17 5.05 -27.63
CA TYR A 462 11.78 4.34 -26.40
C TYR A 462 12.70 4.69 -25.23
N LYS A 463 12.16 4.47 -24.03
CA LYS A 463 12.87 4.56 -22.76
C LYS A 463 13.05 3.16 -22.16
N GLU A 464 14.25 2.87 -21.68
CA GLU A 464 14.54 1.71 -20.84
C GLU A 464 14.91 2.19 -19.43
N SER A 465 14.45 1.47 -18.42
CA SER A 465 14.91 1.70 -17.04
C SER A 465 14.98 0.40 -16.27
N ASN A 466 15.98 0.32 -15.39
CA ASN A 466 16.22 -0.82 -14.53
C ASN A 466 16.19 -0.36 -13.08
N ASN A 467 15.48 -1.10 -12.23
CA ASN A 467 15.46 -0.86 -10.81
C ASN A 467 15.80 -2.14 -10.06
N LEU A 468 16.74 -2.05 -9.15
CA LEU A 468 17.22 -3.15 -8.32
C LEU A 468 17.04 -2.80 -6.85
N LEU A 469 16.45 -3.70 -6.07
CA LEU A 469 16.47 -3.67 -4.61
C LEU A 469 17.01 -5.00 -4.09
N VAL A 470 18.06 -4.94 -3.28
CA VAL A 470 18.54 -6.08 -2.48
C VAL A 470 18.51 -5.69 -1.02
N ALA A 471 17.82 -6.49 -0.20
CA ALA A 471 17.78 -6.37 1.24
C ALA A 471 18.26 -7.67 1.88
N ALA A 472 19.23 -7.58 2.77
CA ALA A 472 19.76 -8.69 3.55
C ALA A 472 19.66 -8.35 5.04
N GLN A 473 19.21 -9.31 5.83
CA GLN A 473 19.00 -9.18 7.27
C GLN A 473 19.49 -10.42 8.00
N ALA A 474 20.17 -10.21 9.11
CA ALA A 474 20.54 -11.26 10.07
C ALA A 474 20.02 -10.89 11.44
N GLU A 475 19.40 -11.84 12.12
CA GLU A 475 18.85 -11.68 13.47
C GLU A 475 19.34 -12.82 14.36
N LEU A 476 19.86 -12.48 15.52
CA LEU A 476 20.22 -13.42 16.59
C LEU A 476 19.31 -13.16 17.78
N LYS A 477 18.58 -14.17 18.22
CA LYS A 477 17.72 -14.13 19.40
C LYS A 477 18.21 -15.13 20.44
N GLN A 478 18.34 -14.66 21.69
CA GLN A 478 18.77 -15.46 22.83
C GLN A 478 17.73 -15.39 23.95
N LYS A 479 17.26 -16.55 24.42
CA LYS A 479 16.45 -16.67 25.62
C LYS A 479 17.37 -16.78 26.85
N PHE A 480 17.06 -16.01 27.88
CA PHE A 480 17.79 -15.98 29.14
C PHE A 480 16.97 -16.56 30.31
N ASP A 481 16.21 -17.62 30.03
CA ASP A 481 15.39 -18.30 31.05
C ASP A 481 16.23 -18.84 32.22
N PHE A 482 17.54 -19.01 32.06
CA PHE A 482 18.47 -19.37 33.11
C PHE A 482 18.77 -18.21 34.09
N VAL A 483 18.52 -16.95 33.70
CA VAL A 483 18.59 -15.77 34.55
C VAL A 483 17.24 -15.53 35.20
N THR A 484 16.21 -15.40 34.38
CA THR A 484 14.81 -15.31 34.77
C THR A 484 13.90 -15.75 33.63
N LYS A 485 12.86 -16.52 33.95
CA LYS A 485 11.90 -17.03 32.96
C LYS A 485 11.24 -15.85 32.23
N GLY A 486 11.23 -15.91 30.87
CA GLY A 486 10.60 -14.94 30.05
C GLY A 486 11.48 -13.74 29.67
N LEU A 487 12.77 -13.74 29.99
CA LEU A 487 13.74 -12.77 29.53
C LEU A 487 14.36 -13.24 28.23
N ASP A 488 14.33 -12.37 27.20
CA ASP A 488 15.02 -12.59 25.94
C ASP A 488 15.69 -11.30 25.42
N ALA A 489 16.72 -11.48 24.62
CA ALA A 489 17.34 -10.40 23.88
C ALA A 489 17.52 -10.78 22.43
N ARG A 490 17.53 -9.77 21.55
CA ARG A 490 17.81 -9.97 20.13
C ARG A 490 18.67 -8.84 19.58
N ILE A 491 19.47 -9.18 18.59
CA ILE A 491 20.21 -8.23 17.77
C ILE A 491 19.85 -8.52 16.32
N LEU A 492 19.51 -7.47 15.59
CA LEU A 492 19.17 -7.51 14.18
C LEU A 492 20.06 -6.51 13.43
N VAL A 493 20.66 -6.96 12.37
CA VAL A 493 21.43 -6.12 11.44
C VAL A 493 20.86 -6.30 10.03
N SER A 494 20.63 -5.20 9.34
CA SER A 494 20.21 -5.25 7.93
C SER A 494 20.95 -4.25 7.09
N THR A 495 21.13 -4.60 5.82
CA THR A 495 21.59 -3.71 4.77
C THR A 495 20.63 -3.78 3.58
N THR A 496 20.28 -2.63 3.05
CA THR A 496 19.44 -2.50 1.87
C THR A 496 20.18 -1.67 0.84
N ARG A 497 20.24 -2.16 -0.39
CA ARG A 497 20.80 -1.43 -1.51
C ARG A 497 19.78 -1.35 -2.63
N SER A 498 19.48 -0.14 -3.06
CA SER A 498 18.66 0.12 -4.25
C SER A 498 19.50 0.84 -5.31
N SER A 499 19.29 0.48 -6.57
CA SER A 499 19.87 1.19 -7.70
C SER A 499 18.84 1.38 -8.78
N TYR A 500 18.88 2.56 -9.39
CA TYR A 500 18.03 2.92 -10.52
C TYR A 500 18.91 3.48 -11.63
N SER A 501 18.64 3.07 -12.87
CA SER A 501 19.23 3.66 -14.06
C SER A 501 18.22 3.70 -15.18
N ASP A 502 18.29 4.75 -16.00
CA ASP A 502 17.49 4.87 -17.20
C ASP A 502 18.28 5.41 -18.38
N LEU A 503 17.80 5.10 -19.57
CA LEU A 503 18.31 5.61 -20.82
C LEU A 503 17.17 5.81 -21.82
N THR A 504 17.39 6.69 -22.77
CA THR A 504 16.45 6.90 -23.88
C THR A 504 17.17 6.79 -25.23
N ARG A 505 16.46 6.27 -26.21
CA ARG A 505 16.86 6.30 -27.62
C ARG A 505 15.75 6.89 -28.43
N ALA A 506 16.04 7.93 -29.20
CA ALA A 506 15.04 8.71 -29.92
C ALA A 506 15.57 9.22 -31.25
N ILE A 507 14.68 9.40 -32.20
CA ILE A 507 14.90 10.18 -33.41
C ILE A 507 14.10 11.48 -33.33
N ASN A 508 14.56 12.49 -34.07
CA ASN A 508 13.75 13.65 -34.40
C ASN A 508 12.98 13.30 -35.67
N PRO A 509 11.62 13.28 -35.65
CA PRO A 509 10.84 12.87 -36.80
C PRO A 509 10.93 13.86 -37.94
N TYR A 510 10.92 13.36 -39.18
CA TYR A 510 10.64 14.15 -40.40
C TYR A 510 9.15 14.45 -40.49
N TYR A 511 8.80 15.73 -40.69
CA TYR A 511 7.40 16.11 -40.86
C TYR A 511 7.12 16.64 -42.25
N TYR A 512 5.95 16.27 -42.79
CA TYR A 512 5.50 16.56 -44.11
C TYR A 512 4.11 17.18 -44.08
N GLN A 513 3.89 18.08 -45.04
CA GLN A 513 2.59 18.68 -45.31
C GLN A 513 2.20 18.35 -46.76
N ALA A 514 0.93 18.01 -46.97
CA ALA A 514 0.39 17.80 -48.33
C ALA A 514 -0.14 19.09 -48.90
N ASP A 515 0.28 19.39 -50.13
CA ASP A 515 -0.26 20.46 -50.99
C ASP A 515 -1.18 19.81 -52.03
N TYR A 516 -2.50 20.07 -51.89
CA TYR A 516 -3.53 19.40 -52.68
C TYR A 516 -3.78 20.11 -54.03
N ASP A 517 -3.69 19.32 -55.09
CA ASP A 517 -4.13 19.74 -56.44
C ASP A 517 -5.57 19.27 -56.67
N LYS A 518 -6.51 20.23 -56.79
CA LYS A 518 -7.94 19.95 -56.95
C LYS A 518 -8.28 19.45 -58.37
N GLU A 519 -7.50 19.83 -59.40
CA GLU A 519 -7.78 19.48 -60.82
C GLU A 519 -7.48 18.00 -61.03
N THR A 520 -6.40 17.52 -60.48
CA THR A 520 -5.94 16.14 -60.66
C THR A 520 -6.35 15.19 -59.51
N ASN A 521 -6.97 15.73 -58.45
CA ASN A 521 -7.23 15.02 -57.18
C ASN A 521 -5.98 14.32 -56.66
N SER A 522 -4.81 14.94 -56.81
CA SER A 522 -3.53 14.45 -56.35
C SER A 522 -2.95 15.41 -55.29
N TYR A 523 -1.86 15.02 -54.66
CA TYR A 523 -1.13 15.89 -53.78
C TYR A 523 0.38 15.73 -53.95
N THR A 524 1.09 16.77 -53.68
CA THR A 524 2.54 16.79 -53.50
C THR A 524 2.89 16.95 -52.04
N LEU A 525 3.99 16.35 -51.63
CA LEU A 525 4.47 16.44 -50.23
C LEU A 525 5.61 17.46 -50.14
N THR A 526 5.51 18.35 -49.18
CA THR A 526 6.59 19.26 -48.82
C THR A 526 7.15 18.84 -47.46
N ASN A 527 8.47 18.62 -47.40
CA ASN A 527 9.15 18.45 -46.11
C ASN A 527 9.17 19.80 -45.38
N ILE A 528 8.53 19.86 -44.22
CA ILE A 528 8.42 21.08 -43.41
C ILE A 528 9.32 21.07 -42.19
N VAL A 529 9.84 19.90 -41.81
CA VAL A 529 10.84 19.74 -40.73
C VAL A 529 11.75 18.59 -41.07
N GLU A 530 13.05 18.88 -41.12
CA GLU A 530 14.09 17.87 -41.24
C GLU A 530 14.23 17.07 -39.93
N GLY A 531 14.39 15.77 -40.07
CA GLY A 531 14.55 14.84 -38.94
C GLY A 531 15.89 14.12 -38.94
N GLU A 532 15.92 13.01 -38.25
CA GLU A 532 17.09 12.12 -38.15
C GLU A 532 16.67 10.68 -38.45
N GLU A 533 17.54 9.92 -39.15
CA GLU A 533 17.27 8.53 -39.51
C GLU A 533 17.75 7.54 -38.43
N TYR A 534 18.64 7.97 -37.52
CA TYR A 534 19.26 7.12 -36.54
C TYR A 534 18.88 7.50 -35.12
N LEU A 535 18.69 6.48 -34.29
CA LEU A 535 18.39 6.67 -32.87
C LEU A 535 19.57 7.35 -32.17
N SER A 536 19.33 8.48 -31.57
CA SER A 536 20.24 9.11 -30.61
C SER A 536 20.27 8.30 -29.31
N TYR A 537 21.31 8.46 -28.52
CA TYR A 537 21.46 7.86 -27.21
C TYR A 537 21.59 8.93 -26.14
N ASN A 538 20.71 8.91 -25.16
CA ASN A 538 20.81 9.80 -24.00
C ASN A 538 20.75 8.97 -22.72
N GLN A 539 21.81 9.09 -21.93
CA GLN A 539 21.91 8.47 -20.62
C GLN A 539 21.14 9.34 -19.60
N GLY A 540 20.14 8.75 -18.97
CA GLY A 540 19.36 9.38 -17.92
C GLY A 540 19.99 9.31 -16.54
N SER A 541 19.16 9.21 -15.52
CA SER A 541 19.59 9.17 -14.11
C SER A 541 20.27 7.86 -13.73
N ARG A 542 21.22 7.96 -12.80
CA ARG A 542 21.84 6.80 -12.12
C ARG A 542 21.91 7.07 -10.62
N ASN A 543 21.10 6.36 -9.86
CA ASN A 543 21.01 6.56 -8.42
C ASN A 543 21.30 5.26 -7.69
N ILE A 544 22.15 5.32 -6.66
CA ILE A 544 22.41 4.18 -5.78
C ILE A 544 22.22 4.66 -4.34
N ASN A 545 21.35 3.99 -3.61
CA ASN A 545 21.11 4.26 -2.20
C ASN A 545 21.48 3.02 -1.39
N THR A 546 22.15 3.20 -0.27
CA THR A 546 22.47 2.14 0.68
C THR A 546 21.98 2.54 2.05
N THR A 547 21.19 1.68 2.69
CA THR A 547 20.72 1.87 4.06
C THR A 547 21.23 0.75 4.94
N ASN A 548 21.92 1.08 6.02
CA ASN A 548 22.34 0.15 7.07
C ASN A 548 21.48 0.39 8.32
N TYR A 549 21.00 -0.66 8.94
CA TYR A 549 20.17 -0.62 10.12
C TYR A 549 20.63 -1.63 11.15
N VAL A 550 20.70 -1.21 12.40
CA VAL A 550 21.02 -2.03 13.56
C VAL A 550 19.95 -1.84 14.60
N GLU A 551 19.47 -2.93 15.16
CA GLU A 551 18.49 -2.96 16.24
C GLU A 551 18.99 -3.91 17.32
N ALA A 552 18.95 -3.48 18.58
CA ALA A 552 19.18 -4.32 19.74
C ALA A 552 18.00 -4.19 20.69
N ALA A 553 17.40 -5.30 21.07
CA ALA A 553 16.23 -5.33 21.94
C ALA A 553 16.43 -6.28 23.11
N ILE A 554 15.91 -5.90 24.28
CA ILE A 554 15.73 -6.77 25.43
C ILE A 554 14.27 -6.76 25.80
N SER A 555 13.68 -7.94 26.02
CA SER A 555 12.28 -8.10 26.39
C SER A 555 12.10 -9.07 27.54
N TYR A 556 11.11 -8.78 28.36
CA TYR A 556 10.67 -9.59 29.47
C TYR A 556 9.18 -9.80 29.40
N ASN A 557 8.72 -11.03 29.47
CA ASN A 557 7.31 -11.38 29.43
C ASN A 557 7.02 -12.49 30.44
N ARG A 558 6.19 -12.22 31.47
CA ARG A 558 5.86 -13.19 32.50
C ARG A 558 4.49 -12.97 33.13
N THR A 559 3.81 -14.05 33.41
CA THR A 559 2.55 -14.06 34.15
C THR A 559 2.77 -14.60 35.56
N PHE A 560 2.30 -13.87 36.57
CA PHE A 560 2.34 -14.17 37.99
C PHE A 560 0.90 -14.32 38.51
N GLY A 561 0.36 -15.55 38.48
CA GLY A 561 -1.04 -15.76 38.80
C GLY A 561 -1.96 -15.01 37.81
N VAL A 562 -2.75 -14.07 38.32
CA VAL A 562 -3.65 -13.21 37.50
C VAL A 562 -2.96 -11.97 36.94
N HIS A 563 -1.70 -11.74 37.25
CA HIS A 563 -0.93 -10.56 36.82
C HIS A 563 -0.02 -10.91 35.65
N ALA A 564 -0.32 -10.44 34.46
CA ALA A 564 0.54 -10.57 33.30
C ALA A 564 1.30 -9.24 33.06
N THR A 565 2.64 -9.34 33.01
CA THR A 565 3.52 -8.18 32.82
C THR A 565 4.42 -8.40 31.60
N SER A 566 4.62 -7.38 30.80
CA SER A 566 5.69 -7.37 29.82
C SER A 566 6.41 -6.03 29.76
N GLY A 567 7.69 -6.09 29.43
CA GLY A 567 8.53 -4.92 29.22
C GLY A 567 9.48 -5.16 28.06
N MET A 568 9.77 -4.12 27.28
CA MET A 568 10.71 -4.17 26.18
C MET A 568 11.45 -2.84 26.06
N LEU A 569 12.75 -2.90 25.83
CA LEU A 569 13.58 -1.77 25.45
C LEU A 569 14.26 -2.10 24.13
N VAL A 570 14.27 -1.14 23.21
CA VAL A 570 14.82 -1.29 21.85
C VAL A 570 15.71 -0.11 21.54
N TYR A 571 16.95 -0.37 21.18
CA TYR A 571 17.86 0.62 20.60
C TYR A 571 17.91 0.42 19.10
N THR A 572 17.83 1.50 18.33
CA THR A 572 17.88 1.50 16.87
C THR A 572 18.89 2.51 16.36
N ARG A 573 19.59 2.14 15.27
CA ARG A 573 20.46 3.04 14.52
C ARG A 573 20.30 2.80 13.03
N ARG A 574 20.08 3.88 12.27
CA ARG A 574 19.95 3.88 10.81
C ARG A 574 20.92 4.84 10.17
N GLU A 575 21.57 4.39 9.11
CA GLU A 575 22.43 5.22 8.26
C GLU A 575 22.03 5.00 6.80
N GLU A 576 21.76 6.08 6.08
CA GLU A 576 21.46 6.07 4.64
C GLU A 576 22.54 6.87 3.90
N LYS A 577 23.08 6.27 2.83
CA LYS A 577 24.04 6.90 1.91
C LYS A 577 23.47 6.91 0.51
N ARG A 578 23.59 8.04 -0.17
CA ARG A 578 23.21 8.23 -1.57
C ARG A 578 24.47 8.54 -2.38
N SER A 579 24.60 7.97 -3.58
CA SER A 579 25.84 8.06 -4.37
C SER A 579 25.79 9.09 -5.50
N SER A 580 24.60 9.60 -5.86
CA SER A 580 24.42 10.47 -7.02
C SER A 580 23.90 11.83 -6.60
N GLU A 581 24.58 12.47 -5.64
CA GLU A 581 24.19 13.76 -5.11
C GLU A 581 25.08 14.86 -5.71
N ASP A 582 24.48 16.00 -6.00
CA ASP A 582 25.10 17.15 -6.67
C ASP A 582 25.88 18.07 -5.70
N THR A 583 25.65 17.95 -4.40
CA THR A 583 26.29 18.78 -3.38
C THR A 583 26.92 17.96 -2.25
N LEU A 584 27.94 18.52 -1.62
CA LEU A 584 28.59 17.92 -0.45
C LEU A 584 27.58 17.62 0.66
N GLN A 585 26.67 18.55 0.97
CA GLN A 585 25.70 18.37 2.05
C GLN A 585 24.75 17.19 1.78
N LYS A 586 24.29 17.04 0.55
CA LYS A 586 23.41 15.93 0.16
C LYS A 586 24.13 14.59 0.16
N SER A 587 25.43 14.57 -0.21
CA SER A 587 26.25 13.35 -0.26
C SER A 587 26.62 12.78 1.11
N LEU A 588 26.53 13.57 2.20
CA LEU A 588 26.84 13.09 3.55
C LEU A 588 25.80 12.05 4.01
N PRO A 589 26.21 11.02 4.78
CA PRO A 589 25.29 10.03 5.33
C PRO A 589 24.18 10.68 6.16
N ARG A 590 22.95 10.16 6.02
CA ARG A 590 21.77 10.54 6.83
C ARG A 590 21.65 9.57 7.98
N ARG A 591 21.66 10.06 9.22
CA ARG A 591 21.70 9.22 10.41
C ARG A 591 20.58 9.55 11.38
N ASN A 592 19.97 8.48 11.88
CA ASN A 592 19.00 8.52 12.97
C ASN A 592 19.36 7.46 13.99
N GLN A 593 19.09 7.73 15.25
CA GLN A 593 19.18 6.73 16.32
C GLN A 593 18.06 6.96 17.33
N GLY A 594 17.69 5.91 18.05
CA GLY A 594 16.63 6.01 19.03
C GLY A 594 16.69 4.92 20.10
N LEU A 595 16.11 5.24 21.24
CA LEU A 595 15.77 4.30 22.30
C LEU A 595 14.26 4.30 22.46
N ALA A 596 13.63 3.14 22.37
CA ALA A 596 12.19 2.99 22.56
C ALA A 596 11.91 2.00 23.67
N GLY A 597 10.81 2.20 24.38
CA GLY A 597 10.39 1.28 25.45
C GLY A 597 8.88 1.06 25.42
N ARG A 598 8.48 -0.16 25.78
CA ARG A 598 7.10 -0.57 26.00
C ARG A 598 6.99 -1.31 27.33
N PHE A 599 5.98 -0.98 28.10
CA PHE A 599 5.62 -1.66 29.33
C PHE A 599 4.12 -1.92 29.32
N THR A 600 3.73 -3.19 29.51
CA THR A 600 2.32 -3.60 29.58
C THR A 600 2.04 -4.33 30.86
N TYR A 601 0.84 -4.12 31.38
CA TYR A 601 0.32 -4.82 32.54
C TYR A 601 -1.14 -5.22 32.27
N ALA A 602 -1.47 -6.46 32.58
CA ALA A 602 -2.83 -6.95 32.54
C ALA A 602 -3.19 -7.65 33.88
N TYR A 603 -4.36 -7.32 34.39
CA TYR A 603 -4.93 -7.96 35.57
C TYR A 603 -6.11 -8.83 35.16
N ASP A 604 -5.97 -10.13 35.39
CA ASP A 604 -6.99 -11.18 35.20
C ASP A 604 -7.67 -11.12 33.80
N SER A 605 -6.90 -10.75 32.77
CA SER A 605 -7.41 -10.54 31.39
C SER A 605 -8.63 -9.60 31.31
N ARG A 606 -8.84 -8.74 32.30
CA ARG A 606 -9.93 -7.76 32.37
C ARG A 606 -9.44 -6.34 32.22
N TYR A 607 -8.45 -5.94 32.98
CA TYR A 607 -7.91 -4.58 33.00
C TYR A 607 -6.52 -4.58 32.39
N PHE A 608 -6.28 -3.66 31.48
CA PHE A 608 -5.03 -3.52 30.75
C PHE A 608 -4.49 -2.11 30.86
N ALA A 609 -3.20 -1.98 31.04
CA ALA A 609 -2.48 -0.71 31.00
C ALA A 609 -1.23 -0.87 30.14
N GLU A 610 -0.92 0.15 29.34
CA GLU A 610 0.26 0.18 28.47
C GLU A 610 0.91 1.56 28.51
N PHE A 611 2.23 1.58 28.66
CA PHE A 611 3.05 2.78 28.57
C PHE A 611 4.15 2.55 27.54
N ASN A 612 4.25 3.46 26.55
CA ASN A 612 5.29 3.44 25.55
C ASN A 612 6.02 4.77 25.50
N PHE A 613 7.27 4.75 25.10
CA PHE A 613 8.01 5.94 24.79
C PHE A 613 8.99 5.71 23.63
N GLY A 614 9.26 6.78 22.88
CA GLY A 614 10.35 6.88 21.93
C GLY A 614 11.23 8.08 22.28
N TYR A 615 12.54 7.88 22.36
CA TYR A 615 13.54 8.94 22.50
C TYR A 615 14.46 8.89 21.27
N ASN A 616 14.28 9.83 20.34
CA ASN A 616 14.83 9.74 18.99
C ASN A 616 15.69 10.96 18.66
N GLY A 617 16.82 10.73 17.99
CA GLY A 617 17.73 11.75 17.52
C GLY A 617 17.79 11.81 15.98
N SER A 618 17.78 13.04 15.44
CA SER A 618 17.93 13.34 14.00
C SER A 618 19.00 14.38 13.76
N GLU A 619 19.89 14.13 12.81
CA GLU A 619 20.95 15.06 12.40
C GLU A 619 20.42 16.31 11.67
N ARG A 620 19.13 16.36 11.32
CA ARG A 620 18.53 17.54 10.68
C ARG A 620 18.54 18.76 11.57
N PHE A 621 18.55 18.58 12.89
CA PHE A 621 18.38 19.61 13.90
C PHE A 621 19.69 19.97 14.60
N ALA A 622 19.76 21.18 15.15
CA ALA A 622 20.86 21.63 16.00
C ALA A 622 20.99 20.74 17.25
N ALA A 623 22.14 20.76 17.92
CA ALA A 623 22.46 19.85 19.02
C ALA A 623 21.42 19.85 20.15
N HIS A 624 20.86 21.03 20.50
CA HIS A 624 19.87 21.19 21.56
C HIS A 624 18.44 20.76 21.16
N GLU A 625 18.13 20.71 19.83
CA GLU A 625 16.85 20.26 19.28
C GLU A 625 16.90 18.86 18.67
N ARG A 626 18.09 18.23 18.70
CA ARG A 626 18.37 16.96 18.02
C ARG A 626 17.53 15.79 18.53
N TYR A 627 17.25 15.76 19.83
CA TYR A 627 16.53 14.66 20.46
C TYR A 627 15.13 15.06 20.88
N GLY A 628 14.15 14.20 20.52
CA GLY A 628 12.76 14.35 20.89
C GLY A 628 12.29 13.18 21.76
N PHE A 629 11.51 13.46 22.82
CA PHE A 629 10.87 12.46 23.68
C PHE A 629 9.38 12.40 23.42
N PHE A 630 8.87 11.21 23.10
CA PHE A 630 7.51 10.96 22.62
C PHE A 630 6.83 9.87 23.46
N PRO A 631 6.23 10.22 24.60
CA PRO A 631 5.52 9.27 25.46
C PRO A 631 4.10 9.01 24.98
N SER A 632 3.58 7.81 25.27
CA SER A 632 2.18 7.45 25.06
C SER A 632 1.69 6.48 26.14
N PHE A 633 0.39 6.54 26.41
CA PHE A 633 -0.29 5.76 27.43
C PHE A 633 -1.59 5.19 26.90
N GLY A 634 -1.94 3.96 27.30
CA GLY A 634 -3.17 3.29 26.92
C GLY A 634 -3.80 2.52 28.09
N LEU A 635 -5.13 2.50 28.10
CA LEU A 635 -5.96 1.72 29.01
C LEU A 635 -6.95 0.85 28.20
N GLY A 636 -7.18 -0.34 28.69
CA GLY A 636 -8.17 -1.27 28.12
C GLY A 636 -8.97 -1.96 29.23
N TYR A 637 -10.26 -2.19 28.96
CA TYR A 637 -11.14 -2.92 29.85
C TYR A 637 -12.03 -3.86 29.05
N ILE A 638 -11.97 -5.15 29.37
CA ILE A 638 -12.83 -6.19 28.80
C ILE A 638 -13.95 -6.47 29.79
N ILE A 639 -15.10 -5.82 29.58
CA ILE A 639 -16.28 -5.98 30.45
C ILE A 639 -16.82 -7.40 30.36
N SER A 640 -16.77 -8.03 29.19
CA SER A 640 -17.28 -9.40 28.98
C SER A 640 -16.53 -10.47 29.82
N ASN A 641 -15.37 -10.14 30.39
CA ASN A 641 -14.66 -11.03 31.28
C ASN A 641 -15.04 -10.87 32.77
N GLU A 642 -15.98 -9.97 33.09
CA GLU A 642 -16.52 -9.85 34.46
C GLU A 642 -17.60 -10.89 34.75
N SER A 643 -17.66 -11.38 36.00
CA SER A 643 -18.61 -12.40 36.40
C SER A 643 -20.09 -12.02 36.21
N PHE A 644 -20.42 -10.72 36.34
CA PHE A 644 -21.78 -10.24 36.09
C PHE A 644 -22.21 -10.30 34.60
N TRP A 645 -21.27 -10.47 33.67
CA TRP A 645 -21.53 -10.56 32.23
C TRP A 645 -21.89 -11.97 31.77
N GLU A 646 -21.65 -12.99 32.59
CA GLU A 646 -21.87 -14.39 32.23
C GLU A 646 -23.25 -14.69 31.57
N PRO A 647 -24.38 -14.10 32.01
CA PRO A 647 -25.67 -14.33 31.37
C PRO A 647 -25.76 -13.81 29.93
N LEU A 648 -24.90 -12.87 29.54
CA LEU A 648 -24.89 -12.22 28.20
C LEU A 648 -23.91 -12.87 27.22
N LEU A 649 -23.02 -13.75 27.67
CA LEU A 649 -21.96 -14.36 26.86
C LEU A 649 -22.50 -15.07 25.60
N ASN A 650 -23.66 -15.70 25.66
CA ASN A 650 -24.25 -16.37 24.49
C ASN A 650 -24.68 -15.39 23.38
N THR A 651 -24.97 -14.13 23.72
CA THR A 651 -25.40 -13.11 22.75
C THR A 651 -24.27 -12.14 22.44
N MET A 652 -23.53 -11.72 23.45
CA MET A 652 -22.44 -10.76 23.36
C MET A 652 -21.21 -11.34 24.11
N ASP A 653 -20.42 -12.08 23.35
CA ASP A 653 -19.26 -12.83 23.88
C ASP A 653 -18.06 -11.92 24.12
N LYS A 654 -17.99 -10.75 23.49
CA LYS A 654 -16.92 -9.78 23.68
C LYS A 654 -17.44 -8.36 23.75
N LEU A 655 -17.07 -7.63 24.79
CA LEU A 655 -17.19 -6.18 24.86
C LEU A 655 -15.92 -5.61 25.50
N LYS A 656 -15.15 -4.86 24.71
CA LYS A 656 -13.91 -4.24 25.14
C LYS A 656 -13.92 -2.75 24.84
N PHE A 657 -13.55 -1.96 25.83
CA PHE A 657 -13.24 -0.54 25.67
C PHE A 657 -11.73 -0.33 25.73
N LYS A 658 -11.25 0.59 24.89
CA LYS A 658 -9.83 0.97 24.86
C LYS A 658 -9.70 2.47 24.68
N MET A 659 -8.73 3.07 25.36
CA MET A 659 -8.42 4.49 25.26
C MET A 659 -6.91 4.65 25.18
N THR A 660 -6.44 5.46 24.23
CA THR A 660 -5.01 5.79 24.10
C THR A 660 -4.80 7.28 23.93
N TYR A 661 -3.70 7.80 24.48
CA TYR A 661 -3.25 9.17 24.29
C TYR A 661 -1.72 9.23 24.26
N GLY A 662 -1.15 10.02 23.37
CA GLY A 662 0.29 10.16 23.30
C GLY A 662 0.81 11.15 22.30
N LEU A 663 2.12 11.28 22.28
CA LEU A 663 2.90 12.14 21.40
C LEU A 663 3.68 11.28 20.41
N VAL A 664 3.77 11.74 19.15
CA VAL A 664 4.65 11.16 18.11
C VAL A 664 5.36 12.30 17.39
N GLY A 665 6.64 12.13 17.12
CA GLY A 665 7.45 13.11 16.39
C GLY A 665 7.50 12.82 14.89
N ASN A 666 7.87 13.85 14.12
CA ASN A 666 8.22 13.75 12.72
C ASN A 666 9.45 14.62 12.43
N ASP A 667 10.53 14.02 11.88
CA ASP A 667 11.73 14.74 11.44
C ASP A 667 11.75 15.00 9.93
N ALA A 668 10.78 14.47 9.19
CA ALA A 668 10.64 14.66 7.74
C ALA A 668 9.95 15.99 7.43
N ILE A 669 10.61 17.09 7.79
CA ILE A 669 10.17 18.47 7.58
C ILE A 669 10.89 19.12 6.38
N GLY A 670 10.34 20.22 5.85
CA GLY A 670 10.89 20.96 4.71
C GLY A 670 10.78 20.19 3.41
N SER A 671 11.88 19.65 2.89
CA SER A 671 11.92 18.77 1.73
C SER A 671 12.74 17.51 1.98
N SER A 672 12.72 16.56 1.02
CA SER A 672 13.55 15.35 1.12
C SER A 672 15.04 15.63 1.19
N ASP A 673 15.49 16.71 0.55
CA ASP A 673 16.89 17.05 0.36
C ASP A 673 17.41 18.06 1.37
N ASP A 674 16.51 18.76 2.07
CA ASP A 674 16.88 19.70 3.12
C ASP A 674 17.51 19.00 4.32
N ARG A 675 18.67 19.49 4.70
CA ARG A 675 19.45 18.99 5.82
C ARG A 675 20.08 20.16 6.59
N PHE A 676 20.45 19.89 7.84
CA PHE A 676 21.22 20.85 8.65
C PHE A 676 20.60 22.24 8.67
N TYR A 677 19.30 22.34 9.00
CA TYR A 677 18.56 23.61 9.02
C TYR A 677 19.23 24.71 9.86
N TYR A 678 20.10 24.31 10.78
CA TYR A 678 20.88 25.23 11.62
C TYR A 678 22.08 25.85 10.90
N LEU A 679 22.35 25.44 9.65
CA LEU A 679 23.42 26.00 8.81
C LEU A 679 22.82 26.87 7.71
N SER A 680 23.55 27.97 7.37
CA SER A 680 23.23 28.74 6.17
C SER A 680 23.64 27.98 4.91
N GLU A 681 22.97 28.30 3.81
CA GLU A 681 23.32 27.81 2.48
C GLU A 681 23.58 28.98 1.57
N VAL A 682 24.85 29.13 1.15
CA VAL A 682 25.36 30.25 0.38
C VAL A 682 26.05 29.72 -0.85
N ASN A 683 25.67 30.19 -2.02
CA ASN A 683 26.36 29.96 -3.27
C ASN A 683 27.23 31.18 -3.59
N PRO A 684 28.57 31.11 -3.43
CA PRO A 684 29.49 32.25 -3.67
C PRO A 684 29.75 32.47 -5.16
N ASN A 685 29.27 31.60 -6.06
CA ASN A 685 29.54 31.65 -7.51
C ASN A 685 28.24 31.44 -8.30
N ASP A 686 27.26 32.28 -8.03
CA ASP A 686 25.92 32.16 -8.65
C ASP A 686 25.89 32.89 -10.00
N GLY A 687 25.81 32.12 -11.11
CA GLY A 687 25.68 32.68 -12.49
C GLY A 687 24.41 33.47 -12.73
N GLY A 688 23.32 33.19 -11.97
CA GLY A 688 22.08 33.98 -12.02
C GLY A 688 22.18 35.36 -11.39
N ARG A 689 23.26 35.63 -10.64
CA ARG A 689 23.62 36.94 -10.05
C ARG A 689 24.83 37.54 -10.73
N SER A 690 25.18 37.08 -11.92
CA SER A 690 26.35 37.58 -12.65
C SER A 690 26.15 38.98 -13.16
N GLN A 691 27.28 39.72 -13.21
CA GLN A 691 27.38 41.02 -13.87
C GLN A 691 28.56 41.01 -14.85
N TYR A 692 28.46 41.83 -15.88
CA TYR A 692 29.46 41.96 -16.89
C TYR A 692 30.28 43.22 -16.64
N PHE A 693 31.60 43.07 -16.66
CA PHE A 693 32.55 44.11 -16.40
C PHE A 693 33.55 44.28 -17.57
N GLY A 694 34.32 45.35 -17.55
CA GLY A 694 35.34 45.69 -18.55
C GLY A 694 34.77 46.61 -19.65
N THR A 695 35.67 47.19 -20.44
CA THR A 695 35.39 48.18 -21.46
C THR A 695 34.40 47.66 -22.54
N ASN A 696 34.42 46.36 -22.81
CA ASN A 696 33.56 45.71 -23.81
C ASN A 696 32.48 44.77 -23.15
N TYR A 697 32.25 44.92 -21.84
CA TYR A 697 31.37 44.05 -21.10
C TYR A 697 31.63 42.54 -21.34
N GLY A 698 32.91 42.18 -21.61
CA GLY A 698 33.32 40.79 -21.89
C GLY A 698 33.64 39.94 -20.68
N ASN A 699 33.83 40.55 -19.49
CA ASN A 699 34.17 39.84 -18.28
C ASN A 699 32.93 39.58 -17.42
N GLN A 700 32.36 38.37 -17.50
CA GLN A 700 31.28 37.96 -16.64
C GLN A 700 31.85 37.54 -15.27
N MET A 701 31.38 38.14 -14.19
CA MET A 701 31.70 37.76 -12.84
C MET A 701 30.38 37.31 -12.16
N ASN A 702 30.42 36.11 -11.60
CA ASN A 702 29.28 35.55 -10.86
C ASN A 702 29.18 36.25 -9.50
N GLY A 703 27.94 36.35 -9.00
CA GLY A 703 27.66 36.98 -7.72
C GLY A 703 27.46 35.93 -6.62
N VAL A 704 26.98 36.41 -5.48
CA VAL A 704 26.65 35.59 -4.31
C VAL A 704 25.15 35.50 -4.13
N SER A 705 24.63 34.31 -3.85
CA SER A 705 23.25 34.13 -3.43
C SER A 705 23.16 33.34 -2.12
N ILE A 706 22.12 33.63 -1.37
CA ILE A 706 21.77 32.91 -0.13
C ILE A 706 20.47 32.19 -0.40
N SER A 707 20.45 30.86 -0.34
CA SER A 707 19.26 30.04 -0.49
C SER A 707 18.61 29.70 0.84
N ARG A 708 19.35 29.77 1.95
CA ARG A 708 18.82 29.56 3.29
C ARG A 708 19.63 30.30 4.34
N TYR A 709 18.92 30.97 5.26
CA TYR A 709 19.52 31.55 6.49
C TYR A 709 19.58 30.48 7.59
N PRO A 710 20.58 30.51 8.49
CA PRO A 710 20.70 29.54 9.57
C PRO A 710 19.57 29.72 10.58
N ASN A 711 18.96 28.63 11.05
CA ASN A 711 17.97 28.67 12.11
C ASN A 711 18.16 27.47 13.06
N THR A 712 18.74 27.75 14.23
CA THR A 712 19.04 26.72 15.25
C THR A 712 17.80 26.26 16.02
N ASN A 713 16.66 26.97 15.91
CA ASN A 713 15.41 26.66 16.61
C ASN A 713 14.47 25.77 15.77
N ILE A 714 14.89 25.31 14.60
CA ILE A 714 14.13 24.33 13.84
C ILE A 714 14.14 23.00 14.58
N THR A 715 12.95 22.49 14.81
CA THR A 715 12.70 21.31 15.66
C THR A 715 11.70 20.35 15.05
N TRP A 716 11.37 19.33 15.79
CA TRP A 716 10.42 18.27 15.47
C TRP A 716 9.01 18.80 15.24
N GLU A 717 8.36 18.34 14.19
CA GLU A 717 6.90 18.39 14.09
C GLU A 717 6.32 17.37 15.07
N LYS A 718 5.33 17.76 15.89
CA LYS A 718 4.76 16.96 16.98
C LYS A 718 3.29 16.67 16.74
N SER A 719 2.89 15.42 16.80
CA SER A 719 1.51 14.97 16.73
C SER A 719 1.02 14.50 18.09
N LYS A 720 -0.04 15.12 18.61
CA LYS A 720 -0.81 14.70 19.78
C LYS A 720 -1.99 13.90 19.30
N LYS A 721 -2.05 12.60 19.65
CA LYS A 721 -3.11 11.70 19.20
C LYS A 721 -3.89 11.15 20.38
N GLY A 722 -5.22 11.24 20.31
CA GLY A 722 -6.15 10.57 21.20
C GLY A 722 -7.01 9.58 20.42
N ASN A 723 -7.28 8.42 20.99
CA ASN A 723 -8.16 7.41 20.42
C ASN A 723 -9.03 6.77 21.50
N PHE A 724 -10.31 6.58 21.18
CA PHE A 724 -11.24 5.79 21.98
C PHE A 724 -11.82 4.69 21.09
N GLY A 725 -11.67 3.44 21.49
CA GLY A 725 -12.08 2.28 20.71
C GLY A 725 -13.06 1.39 21.45
N ILE A 726 -13.98 0.79 20.69
CA ILE A 726 -14.95 -0.22 21.15
C ILE A 726 -14.76 -1.45 20.26
N GLU A 727 -14.62 -2.63 20.89
CA GLU A 727 -14.64 -3.91 20.20
C GLU A 727 -15.80 -4.74 20.76
N LEU A 728 -16.64 -5.20 19.85
CA LEU A 728 -17.85 -5.98 20.13
C LEU A 728 -17.79 -7.29 19.36
N GLY A 729 -18.00 -8.41 20.07
CA GLY A 729 -18.25 -9.75 19.51
C GLY A 729 -19.64 -10.22 19.90
N MET A 730 -20.39 -10.75 18.95
CA MET A 730 -21.73 -11.25 19.18
C MET A 730 -21.93 -12.62 18.51
N PHE A 731 -22.81 -13.43 19.11
CA PHE A 731 -23.22 -14.74 18.58
C PHE A 731 -22.04 -15.70 18.39
N ASN A 732 -21.20 -15.85 19.44
CA ASN A 732 -19.95 -16.61 19.40
C ASN A 732 -18.98 -16.06 18.35
N SER A 733 -18.79 -14.75 18.35
CA SER A 733 -17.95 -14.00 17.40
C SER A 733 -18.32 -14.17 15.91
N ALA A 734 -19.58 -14.60 15.63
CA ALA A 734 -20.11 -14.59 14.28
C ALA A 734 -20.22 -13.16 13.71
N LEU A 735 -20.47 -12.18 14.57
CA LEU A 735 -20.44 -10.75 14.26
C LEU A 735 -19.39 -10.07 15.12
N GLU A 736 -18.36 -9.53 14.48
CA GLU A 736 -17.34 -8.69 15.11
C GLU A 736 -17.46 -7.25 14.61
N VAL A 737 -17.50 -6.30 15.54
CA VAL A 737 -17.53 -4.87 15.24
C VAL A 737 -16.39 -4.18 15.99
N GLN A 738 -15.60 -3.41 15.27
CA GLN A 738 -14.58 -2.55 15.84
C GLN A 738 -14.83 -1.11 15.40
N ALA A 739 -14.95 -0.20 16.36
CA ALA A 739 -15.11 1.24 16.11
C ALA A 739 -14.05 2.01 16.90
N ASP A 740 -13.31 2.87 16.22
CA ASP A 740 -12.30 3.75 16.80
C ASP A 740 -12.66 5.21 16.50
N PHE A 741 -12.78 6.04 17.52
CA PHE A 741 -12.96 7.48 17.44
C PHE A 741 -11.62 8.16 17.73
N PHE A 742 -11.16 9.01 16.82
CA PHE A 742 -9.84 9.61 16.93
C PHE A 742 -9.85 11.13 16.81
N TYR A 743 -8.89 11.73 17.49
CA TYR A 743 -8.52 13.15 17.38
C TYR A 743 -7.00 13.27 17.34
N GLU A 744 -6.51 14.06 16.40
CA GLU A 744 -5.10 14.39 16.24
C GLU A 744 -4.94 15.90 16.12
N ARG A 745 -4.00 16.48 16.86
CA ARG A 745 -3.51 17.84 16.67
C ARG A 745 -2.02 17.80 16.41
N ARG A 746 -1.63 18.32 15.26
CA ARG A 746 -0.26 18.42 14.82
C ARG A 746 0.21 19.85 14.99
N THR A 747 1.35 20.02 15.65
CA THR A 747 1.92 21.33 15.99
C THR A 747 3.36 21.40 15.49
N GLN A 748 3.90 22.61 15.42
CA GLN A 748 5.28 22.84 14.96
C GLN A 748 5.52 22.37 13.52
N ILE A 749 4.52 22.49 12.63
CA ILE A 749 4.68 22.18 11.21
C ILE A 749 5.57 23.26 10.59
N TYR A 750 6.58 22.82 9.87
CA TYR A 750 7.54 23.71 9.20
C TYR A 750 6.90 24.43 8.03
N GLN A 751 7.02 25.77 7.99
CA GLN A 751 6.54 26.60 6.89
C GLN A 751 7.34 27.88 6.75
N ASN A 752 7.23 28.52 5.57
CA ASN A 752 7.80 29.84 5.33
C ASN A 752 7.04 30.89 6.13
N ARG A 753 7.77 31.88 6.66
CA ARG A 753 7.22 33.05 7.35
C ARG A 753 6.62 34.04 6.32
N ALA A 754 5.34 34.34 6.48
CA ALA A 754 4.65 35.28 5.59
C ALA A 754 4.68 36.74 6.09
N TYR A 755 4.91 36.96 7.38
CA TYR A 755 4.92 38.29 7.99
C TYR A 755 6.25 39.02 7.93
N ILE A 756 7.27 38.46 7.26
CA ILE A 756 8.55 39.14 7.06
C ILE A 756 8.41 40.10 5.88
N PRO A 757 8.53 41.43 6.10
CA PRO A 757 8.37 42.40 5.04
C PRO A 757 9.47 42.27 3.98
N SER A 758 9.11 42.36 2.69
CA SER A 758 10.08 42.37 1.58
C SER A 758 11.08 43.51 1.67
N THR A 759 10.75 44.58 2.39
CA THR A 759 11.65 45.72 2.67
C THR A 759 12.86 45.37 3.53
N MET A 760 12.87 44.20 4.19
CA MET A 760 14.06 43.67 4.87
C MET A 760 15.18 43.26 3.89
N GLY A 761 14.90 43.16 2.59
CA GLY A 761 15.91 42.84 1.57
C GLY A 761 16.50 41.42 1.69
N LEU A 762 15.78 40.46 2.29
CA LEU A 762 16.27 39.10 2.42
C LEU A 762 16.26 38.39 1.06
N SER A 763 17.40 37.75 0.75
CA SER A 763 17.57 37.01 -0.53
C SER A 763 16.77 35.68 -0.55
N ALA A 764 16.53 35.10 0.61
CA ALA A 764 15.81 33.83 0.77
C ALA A 764 14.67 33.96 1.78
N GLY A 765 13.66 33.11 1.65
CA GLY A 765 12.59 33.02 2.63
C GLY A 765 13.10 32.48 3.96
N VAL A 766 12.56 32.98 5.05
CA VAL A 766 12.81 32.48 6.39
C VAL A 766 11.70 31.51 6.76
N SER A 767 12.08 30.34 7.28
CA SER A 767 11.13 29.31 7.70
C SER A 767 11.22 29.05 9.20
N ALA A 768 10.10 28.59 9.78
CA ALA A 768 9.99 28.24 11.19
C ALA A 768 8.96 27.13 11.43
N ASN A 769 9.01 26.49 12.60
CA ASN A 769 8.04 25.50 13.05
C ASN A 769 6.84 26.17 13.75
N ILE A 770 5.93 26.75 12.99
CA ILE A 770 4.83 27.57 13.50
C ILE A 770 3.45 27.10 13.08
N GLY A 771 3.35 26.23 12.08
CA GLY A 771 2.09 25.75 11.57
C GLY A 771 1.44 24.71 12.48
N GLU A 772 0.10 24.67 12.45
CA GLU A 772 -0.68 23.64 13.14
C GLU A 772 -1.81 23.12 12.25
N ALA A 773 -2.12 21.85 12.42
CA ALA A 773 -3.23 21.16 11.77
C ALA A 773 -3.95 20.26 12.75
N SER A 774 -5.22 19.98 12.49
CA SER A 774 -5.97 18.98 13.25
C SER A 774 -6.63 17.97 12.33
N SER A 775 -6.90 16.77 12.85
CA SER A 775 -7.74 15.77 12.18
C SER A 775 -8.59 15.04 13.21
N ARG A 776 -9.85 14.78 12.86
CA ARG A 776 -10.77 14.00 13.67
C ARG A 776 -11.65 13.12 12.81
N GLY A 777 -12.07 12.00 13.38
CA GLY A 777 -12.89 11.08 12.62
C GLY A 777 -13.23 9.79 13.34
N VAL A 778 -13.75 8.85 12.56
CA VAL A 778 -14.13 7.51 13.00
C VAL A 778 -13.69 6.47 11.99
N ASP A 779 -13.20 5.36 12.50
CA ASP A 779 -12.93 4.13 11.77
C ASP A 779 -13.90 3.05 12.25
N LEU A 780 -14.57 2.37 11.34
CA LEU A 780 -15.48 1.26 11.65
C LEU A 780 -15.10 0.06 10.79
N SER A 781 -15.03 -1.10 11.42
CA SER A 781 -14.90 -2.40 10.75
C SER A 781 -15.98 -3.34 11.27
N VAL A 782 -16.66 -4.01 10.36
CA VAL A 782 -17.70 -5.00 10.66
C VAL A 782 -17.37 -6.28 9.91
N ASN A 783 -17.19 -7.37 10.63
CA ASN A 783 -16.97 -8.70 10.07
C ASN A 783 -18.13 -9.61 10.50
N TYR A 784 -18.72 -10.28 9.54
CA TYR A 784 -19.77 -11.24 9.77
C TYR A 784 -19.39 -12.58 9.15
N SER A 785 -19.49 -13.66 9.92
CA SER A 785 -19.21 -15.02 9.46
C SER A 785 -20.26 -15.97 9.99
N TYR A 786 -21.10 -16.49 9.11
CA TYR A 786 -22.13 -17.44 9.43
C TYR A 786 -21.92 -18.75 8.65
N ILE A 787 -21.81 -19.85 9.37
CA ILE A 787 -21.65 -21.20 8.80
C ILE A 787 -22.92 -21.98 9.13
N ALA A 788 -23.80 -22.13 8.15
CA ALA A 788 -25.05 -22.86 8.32
C ALA A 788 -24.79 -24.37 8.32
N ASN A 789 -23.95 -24.87 7.43
CA ASN A 789 -23.54 -26.26 7.31
C ASN A 789 -22.23 -26.39 6.53
N LYS A 790 -21.84 -27.63 6.18
CA LYS A 790 -20.59 -27.90 5.42
C LYS A 790 -20.60 -27.29 4.02
N ASP A 791 -21.77 -27.10 3.43
CA ASP A 791 -21.95 -26.71 2.02
C ASP A 791 -22.39 -25.24 1.88
N PHE A 792 -22.85 -24.60 2.96
CA PHE A 792 -23.35 -23.22 2.92
C PHE A 792 -22.80 -22.38 4.07
N TRP A 793 -22.11 -21.31 3.69
CA TRP A 793 -21.58 -20.30 4.61
C TRP A 793 -21.66 -18.92 3.98
N ILE A 794 -21.77 -17.89 4.79
CA ILE A 794 -21.75 -16.49 4.36
C ILE A 794 -20.68 -15.77 5.18
N LYS A 795 -19.81 -15.04 4.47
CA LYS A 795 -18.86 -14.10 5.08
C LYS A 795 -19.09 -12.73 4.48
N GLY A 796 -19.20 -11.72 5.33
CA GLY A 796 -19.32 -10.32 4.95
C GLY A 796 -18.30 -9.48 5.70
N MET A 797 -17.70 -8.50 5.02
CA MET A 797 -16.79 -7.53 5.59
C MET A 797 -17.19 -6.13 5.13
N GLY A 798 -17.30 -5.20 6.07
CA GLY A 798 -17.53 -3.79 5.78
C GLY A 798 -16.55 -2.91 6.54
N ASN A 799 -15.94 -1.94 5.83
CA ASN A 799 -15.06 -0.95 6.42
C ASN A 799 -15.55 0.46 6.09
N PHE A 800 -15.52 1.33 7.07
CA PHE A 800 -15.85 2.73 6.91
C PHE A 800 -14.81 3.60 7.61
N THR A 801 -14.36 4.66 6.94
CA THR A 801 -13.43 5.64 7.51
C THR A 801 -13.89 7.03 7.14
N LEU A 802 -14.08 7.87 8.15
CA LEU A 802 -14.32 9.29 7.99
C LEU A 802 -13.20 10.05 8.70
N ALA A 803 -12.45 10.85 7.95
CA ALA A 803 -11.40 11.72 8.49
C ALA A 803 -11.54 13.12 7.94
N LYS A 804 -11.47 14.12 8.83
CA LYS A 804 -11.55 15.55 8.48
C LYS A 804 -10.33 16.28 9.01
N GLY A 805 -9.36 16.54 8.11
CA GLY A 805 -8.15 17.31 8.39
C GLY A 805 -8.36 18.78 8.08
N ARG A 806 -7.89 19.72 8.95
CA ARG A 806 -8.00 21.15 8.77
C ARG A 806 -6.71 21.88 9.13
N TYR A 807 -6.51 23.04 8.49
CA TYR A 807 -5.51 24.03 8.92
C TYR A 807 -6.01 24.70 10.19
N GLU A 808 -5.22 24.66 11.26
CA GLU A 808 -5.52 25.35 12.52
C GLU A 808 -4.72 26.65 12.65
N VAL A 809 -3.43 26.59 12.34
CA VAL A 809 -2.54 27.75 12.30
C VAL A 809 -1.73 27.67 11.01
N TYR A 810 -1.86 28.68 10.20
CA TYR A 810 -1.11 28.87 8.97
C TYR A 810 -0.73 30.34 8.86
N GLU A 811 0.57 30.65 8.80
CA GLU A 811 1.01 32.04 8.65
C GLU A 811 0.78 32.49 7.21
N GLU A 812 -0.17 33.39 7.02
CA GLU A 812 -0.60 33.94 5.74
C GLU A 812 -0.96 35.43 5.92
N PRO A 813 -1.01 36.23 4.85
CA PRO A 813 -1.48 37.62 4.94
C PRO A 813 -2.86 37.68 5.61
N ASP A 814 -3.13 38.78 6.32
CA ASP A 814 -4.44 39.03 6.94
C ASP A 814 -5.50 39.34 5.87
N TYR A 815 -5.89 38.28 5.15
CA TYR A 815 -6.90 38.38 4.09
C TYR A 815 -8.24 38.95 4.59
N ALA A 816 -8.58 38.72 5.86
CA ALA A 816 -9.87 39.18 6.42
C ALA A 816 -9.94 40.70 6.48
N SER A 817 -8.86 41.38 6.88
CA SER A 817 -8.79 42.84 6.95
C SER A 817 -8.91 43.53 5.59
N TYR A 818 -8.63 42.81 4.51
CA TYR A 818 -8.78 43.29 3.13
C TYR A 818 -10.08 42.82 2.46
N GLY A 819 -11.05 42.28 3.20
CA GLY A 819 -12.28 41.74 2.61
C GLY A 819 -12.13 40.43 1.84
N GLN A 820 -10.96 39.83 1.88
CA GLN A 820 -10.58 38.62 1.10
C GLN A 820 -10.52 37.36 1.96
N GLY A 821 -11.33 37.27 3.02
CA GLY A 821 -11.32 36.14 3.95
C GLY A 821 -11.52 34.78 3.29
N TYR A 822 -12.13 34.72 2.10
CA TYR A 822 -12.28 33.54 1.29
C TYR A 822 -10.93 32.93 0.82
N ARG A 823 -9.83 33.69 0.82
CA ARG A 823 -8.48 33.22 0.45
C ARG A 823 -7.77 32.53 1.61
N SER A 824 -8.25 32.69 2.84
CA SER A 824 -7.62 32.08 4.01
C SER A 824 -7.70 30.57 3.98
N ARG A 825 -6.57 29.93 4.31
CA ARG A 825 -6.49 28.48 4.51
C ARG A 825 -6.95 28.04 5.89
N ILE A 826 -6.91 28.94 6.88
CA ILE A 826 -7.26 28.64 8.28
C ILE A 826 -8.71 28.16 8.35
N GLY A 827 -8.93 26.99 8.99
CA GLY A 827 -10.23 26.33 9.09
C GLY A 827 -10.64 25.51 7.86
N GLN A 828 -9.93 25.63 6.73
CA GLN A 828 -10.21 24.85 5.52
C GLN A 828 -9.61 23.45 5.59
N PRO A 829 -10.14 22.49 4.81
CA PRO A 829 -9.55 21.15 4.70
C PRO A 829 -8.11 21.20 4.17
N ILE A 830 -7.22 20.28 4.61
CA ILE A 830 -5.80 20.29 4.22
C ILE A 830 -5.60 20.09 2.72
N ASN A 831 -6.43 19.40 2.02
CA ASN A 831 -6.32 19.14 0.57
C ASN A 831 -7.58 19.66 -0.14
N PHE A 832 -7.85 20.94 -0.06
CA PHE A 832 -8.95 21.54 -0.81
C PHE A 832 -8.45 22.15 -2.13
N ASN A 833 -9.30 22.12 -3.15
CA ASN A 833 -9.06 22.80 -4.40
C ASN A 833 -9.58 24.23 -4.31
N TYR A 834 -8.79 25.17 -4.82
CA TYR A 834 -9.16 26.56 -4.90
C TYR A 834 -9.56 26.88 -6.33
N GLY A 835 -10.70 27.55 -6.52
CA GLY A 835 -11.20 27.89 -7.84
C GLY A 835 -12.29 28.96 -7.76
N TYR A 836 -12.67 29.48 -8.93
CA TYR A 836 -13.76 30.42 -9.05
C TYR A 836 -15.12 29.71 -8.92
N ILE A 837 -16.11 30.41 -8.37
CA ILE A 837 -17.48 29.90 -8.27
C ILE A 837 -18.24 30.36 -9.51
N ALA A 838 -18.59 29.43 -10.38
CA ALA A 838 -19.43 29.72 -11.53
C ALA A 838 -20.90 29.93 -11.07
N GLU A 839 -21.51 31.03 -11.48
CA GLU A 839 -22.93 31.28 -11.26
C GLU A 839 -23.78 30.71 -12.40
N ARG A 840 -23.44 31.09 -13.64
CA ARG A 840 -24.11 30.72 -14.88
C ARG A 840 -23.24 31.13 -16.07
N LEU A 841 -23.77 31.00 -17.28
CA LEU A 841 -23.22 31.66 -18.45
C LEU A 841 -23.81 33.08 -18.61
N PHE A 842 -23.03 34.00 -19.16
CA PHE A 842 -23.56 35.30 -19.59
C PHE A 842 -24.59 35.12 -20.69
N ILE A 843 -25.73 35.83 -20.56
CA ILE A 843 -26.88 35.70 -21.48
C ILE A 843 -26.65 36.53 -22.74
N ASP A 844 -26.30 37.81 -22.56
CA ASP A 844 -26.14 38.82 -23.61
C ASP A 844 -25.13 39.90 -23.21
N GLU A 845 -24.89 40.87 -24.12
CA GLU A 845 -23.96 41.96 -23.86
C GLU A 845 -24.39 42.87 -22.71
N ASN A 846 -25.71 43.02 -22.44
CA ASN A 846 -26.22 43.77 -21.33
C ASN A 846 -25.88 43.07 -19.99
N ASP A 847 -26.00 41.77 -19.94
CA ASP A 847 -25.58 41.00 -18.78
C ASP A 847 -24.09 41.14 -18.51
N VAL A 848 -23.26 41.12 -19.55
CA VAL A 848 -21.82 41.41 -19.43
C VAL A 848 -21.55 42.79 -18.93
N ALA A 849 -22.19 43.80 -19.51
CA ALA A 849 -22.02 45.24 -19.16
C ALA A 849 -22.47 45.59 -17.75
N ASN A 850 -23.49 44.87 -17.23
CA ASN A 850 -24.07 45.10 -15.91
C ASN A 850 -23.49 44.11 -14.85
N SER A 851 -22.43 43.40 -15.16
CA SER A 851 -21.78 42.50 -14.23
C SER A 851 -20.36 42.99 -13.88
N PRO A 852 -19.78 42.54 -12.76
CA PRO A 852 -18.41 42.84 -12.41
C PRO A 852 -17.46 42.47 -13.53
N SER A 853 -16.42 43.28 -13.74
CA SER A 853 -15.46 43.05 -14.85
C SER A 853 -14.66 41.78 -14.68
N GLN A 854 -14.63 40.95 -15.72
CA GLN A 854 -13.84 39.75 -15.79
C GLN A 854 -12.66 39.88 -16.78
N THR A 855 -12.11 41.08 -16.96
CA THR A 855 -11.04 41.37 -17.94
C THR A 855 -9.75 40.59 -17.65
N SER A 856 -9.52 40.12 -16.44
CA SER A 856 -8.39 39.23 -16.10
C SER A 856 -8.50 37.83 -16.74
N PHE A 857 -9.67 37.50 -17.32
CA PHE A 857 -9.89 36.27 -18.06
C PHE A 857 -9.90 36.55 -19.57
N ASN A 858 -8.78 36.34 -20.27
CA ASN A 858 -8.67 36.40 -21.74
C ASN A 858 -9.20 37.67 -22.42
N GLY A 859 -9.00 38.84 -21.79
CA GLY A 859 -9.28 40.12 -22.43
C GLY A 859 -10.72 40.61 -22.33
N GLY A 860 -11.57 39.96 -21.57
CA GLY A 860 -12.95 40.38 -21.31
C GLY A 860 -13.97 39.25 -21.53
N ALA A 861 -15.08 39.36 -20.81
CA ALA A 861 -16.18 38.40 -20.92
C ALA A 861 -17.04 38.71 -22.14
N MET A 862 -17.64 37.68 -22.72
CA MET A 862 -18.62 37.74 -23.81
C MET A 862 -19.84 36.92 -23.47
N PRO A 863 -20.99 37.14 -24.13
CA PRO A 863 -22.15 36.25 -24.01
C PRO A 863 -21.76 34.79 -24.24
N GLY A 864 -22.23 33.89 -23.37
CA GLY A 864 -21.85 32.48 -23.38
C GLY A 864 -20.61 32.11 -22.58
N ASP A 865 -19.86 33.09 -22.07
CA ASP A 865 -18.77 32.83 -21.09
C ASP A 865 -19.33 32.52 -19.71
N ILE A 866 -18.49 31.91 -18.90
CA ILE A 866 -18.85 31.64 -17.49
C ILE A 866 -18.84 32.95 -16.71
N LYS A 867 -19.98 33.31 -16.10
CA LYS A 867 -20.08 34.36 -15.12
C LYS A 867 -19.64 33.84 -13.77
N TYR A 868 -18.58 34.41 -13.23
CA TYR A 868 -18.08 34.06 -11.91
C TYR A 868 -18.68 34.97 -10.84
N LYS A 869 -18.92 34.36 -9.67
CA LYS A 869 -19.43 35.06 -8.51
C LYS A 869 -18.38 36.04 -8.00
N ASP A 870 -18.81 37.30 -7.89
CA ASP A 870 -18.06 38.31 -7.15
C ASP A 870 -18.21 38.05 -5.64
N LEU A 871 -17.11 37.86 -4.94
CA LEU A 871 -17.08 37.55 -3.50
C LEU A 871 -16.72 38.75 -2.64
N ASN A 872 -16.22 39.81 -3.20
CA ASN A 872 -15.72 40.98 -2.49
C ASN A 872 -16.34 42.32 -2.98
N ASN A 873 -17.16 42.29 -4.03
CA ASN A 873 -17.83 43.41 -4.67
C ASN A 873 -16.85 44.50 -5.20
N ASP A 874 -15.73 44.08 -5.83
CA ASP A 874 -14.71 44.98 -6.42
C ASP A 874 -14.82 45.15 -7.93
#